data_dcfd1b385b3a454df94fe78aa4645cb4
#
_entry.id   dcfd1b385b3a454df94fe78aa4645cb4
#
_cell.length_a   1.000
_cell.length_b   1.000
_cell.length_c   1.000
_cell.angle_alpha   90.00
_cell.angle_beta   90.00
_cell.angle_gamma   90.00
#
_symmetry.space_group_name_H-M   'P 1'
#
loop_
_entity.id
_entity.type
_entity.pdbx_description
1 polymer ?
#
loop_
_entity_poly.entity_id
_entity_poly.type
_entity_poly.pdbx_seq_one_letter_code
_entity_poly.pdbx_strand_id
1 'polypeptide(L)'
;MIRRLSLILLLILPFCIKAQQMTGSWEVFTVYNAVDKVLETPSKLYYLSSGNLYSYDMGTQESESLNTQNGLNDSDISNMYYNPADKYLLLTYTNGNIDIIYDNGDIVNMSDIKDAIMATEKTINHVSFYKDRICVATNFGVVLFDGKKHHVIQSGIYKANVDFFAQVGEYFVIKKSDSNLYYLPVNQKFNVIDNFKPLYQSSGSQTYFYYKTGVVVSDNKLIAVNTGGADKMRAYTFDFTNGKCAISQVNTTNFNVKDINAWNGGYYITDGTNVLTVDANGENGVLTALPSLVKGQKIAFWSGVDKVWACDNSGLGYYDLSSGTPTVINDKFKPGNLTVGYIDFLRADAWGNIYMTSRSESLLVSYPKGRETQTDVNRINADGTIENITSSNHTYQNSVFSAAKYQGKLYGNNSICPHPTEQGVYYVGNRAEGIMKFKDNNYLYSYNGNNSNINEIWGWDVNGIDFDSKGNLWGITGTGVTPMIVMLPAAKVAQETTTKDDWIGVNNEFGATHDGYILACKKSNVIIAFDGQGENAPIYFYTTKGTDTLTDDKFTEISYFTDQDGRQFSSYKIICALECSDGKVWIGTDDGVFELPNPEKVAEGGTVVRIKVPRNDGTNLADYLLASQLVMCIAEDSSGRKWIATRDSGIYLVSSDGTEIIEHFTQDNSVFNSNDVHSVICSPVSNAVYFGGAGILYKYNATAAPAAEDYSNVIAYPNPVRPDFSGWITIKGLMDSSLVKITDAAGNLVYQTKSEGGMAVWDGCNTSGERVRTGVYYVFASQSAEDQSGNSAVTKILVVK
;
A
#
# COMPACT_ATOMS: atom_id res chain seq x y z
N MET A 1 49.92 46.39 23.68
CA MET A 1 48.52 46.67 23.30
C MET A 1 48.05 45.50 22.44
N ILE A 2 47.55 44.47 23.09
CA ILE A 2 47.08 43.23 22.44
C ILE A 2 45.55 43.21 22.53
N ARG A 3 44.90 43.39 21.39
CA ARG A 3 43.45 43.23 21.27
C ARG A 3 43.15 41.74 21.31
N ARG A 4 42.41 41.32 22.33
CA ARG A 4 41.75 40.00 22.37
C ARG A 4 40.53 40.02 21.44
N LEU A 5 40.56 39.27 20.37
CA LEU A 5 39.40 38.94 19.57
C LEU A 5 38.72 37.74 20.29
N SER A 6 37.56 37.96 20.87
CA SER A 6 36.69 36.91 21.37
C SER A 6 35.91 36.37 20.20
N LEU A 7 36.26 35.14 19.75
CA LEU A 7 35.47 34.39 18.81
C LEU A 7 34.24 33.81 19.54
N ILE A 8 33.09 34.40 19.34
CA ILE A 8 31.82 33.81 19.75
C ILE A 8 31.53 32.69 18.77
N LEU A 9 31.81 31.47 19.20
CA LEU A 9 31.36 30.25 18.50
C LEU A 9 29.88 30.11 18.76
N LEU A 10 29.06 30.61 17.83
CA LEU A 10 27.62 30.32 17.82
C LEU A 10 27.48 28.82 17.50
N LEU A 11 27.22 28.03 18.53
CA LEU A 11 26.73 26.67 18.38
C LEU A 11 25.32 26.78 17.76
N ILE A 12 25.26 26.66 16.44
CA ILE A 12 24.03 26.36 15.71
C ILE A 12 23.74 24.90 16.02
N LEU A 13 23.02 24.62 17.10
CA LEU A 13 22.26 23.41 17.23
C LEU A 13 21.27 23.40 16.06
N PRO A 14 21.25 22.38 15.23
CA PRO A 14 20.15 22.23 14.30
C PRO A 14 18.90 21.95 15.16
N PHE A 15 18.17 22.98 15.52
CA PHE A 15 16.77 22.79 15.78
C PHE A 15 16.19 22.27 14.46
N CYS A 16 15.99 20.97 14.37
CA CYS A 16 15.04 20.40 13.42
C CYS A 16 13.66 20.95 13.82
N ILE A 17 13.36 22.16 13.37
CA ILE A 17 11.99 22.65 13.30
C ILE A 17 11.39 21.73 12.25
N LYS A 18 10.68 20.66 12.69
CA LYS A 18 9.81 19.90 11.78
C LYS A 18 8.92 20.96 11.15
N ALA A 19 9.00 21.12 9.85
CA ALA A 19 8.10 22.00 9.12
C ALA A 19 6.68 21.58 9.50
N GLN A 20 5.89 22.53 9.95
CA GLN A 20 4.52 22.25 10.37
C GLN A 20 3.76 21.81 9.13
N GLN A 21 3.30 20.55 9.13
CA GLN A 21 2.63 19.99 7.97
C GLN A 21 1.33 20.75 7.72
N MET A 22 1.10 21.11 6.47
CA MET A 22 -0.02 21.93 6.06
C MET A 22 -1.30 21.10 6.02
N THR A 23 -2.41 21.64 6.49
CA THR A 23 -3.73 21.04 6.32
C THR A 23 -4.06 20.88 4.82
N GLY A 24 -4.60 19.74 4.46
CA GLY A 24 -4.84 19.36 3.07
C GLY A 24 -3.63 18.73 2.37
N SER A 25 -2.47 18.63 3.05
CA SER A 25 -1.28 18.01 2.46
C SER A 25 -1.26 16.49 2.66
N TRP A 26 -0.63 15.83 1.70
CA TRP A 26 -0.40 14.39 1.68
C TRP A 26 1.05 14.05 1.96
N GLU A 27 1.27 12.88 2.54
CA GLU A 27 2.56 12.22 2.68
C GLU A 27 2.39 10.76 2.28
N VAL A 28 3.33 10.23 1.51
CA VAL A 28 3.27 8.87 0.98
C VAL A 28 4.42 8.05 1.54
N PHE A 29 4.11 6.90 2.12
CA PHE A 29 5.06 5.92 2.62
C PHE A 29 5.02 4.70 1.72
N THR A 30 6.10 4.44 1.05
CA THR A 30 6.23 3.28 0.16
C THR A 30 6.71 2.06 0.91
N VAL A 31 6.25 0.91 0.48
CA VAL A 31 6.65 -0.37 1.05
C VAL A 31 7.88 -0.90 0.32
N TYR A 32 8.91 -1.23 1.10
CA TYR A 32 10.06 -1.97 0.64
C TYR A 32 10.03 -3.37 1.23
N ASN A 33 9.67 -4.35 0.44
CA ASN A 33 9.54 -5.72 0.89
C ASN A 33 10.60 -6.64 0.25
N ALA A 34 10.57 -6.74 -1.08
CA ALA A 34 11.57 -7.48 -1.83
C ALA A 34 11.80 -6.76 -3.15
N VAL A 35 13.05 -6.66 -3.58
CA VAL A 35 13.35 -6.07 -4.88
C VAL A 35 12.93 -7.03 -5.98
N ASP A 36 12.07 -6.56 -6.88
CA ASP A 36 11.55 -7.33 -8.00
C ASP A 36 12.45 -7.24 -9.21
N LYS A 37 13.05 -6.07 -9.44
CA LYS A 37 13.98 -5.81 -10.54
C LYS A 37 14.96 -4.73 -10.16
N VAL A 38 16.16 -4.81 -10.71
CA VAL A 38 17.18 -3.75 -10.60
C VAL A 38 17.72 -3.46 -11.98
N LEU A 39 18.04 -2.21 -12.21
CA LEU A 39 18.60 -1.73 -13.47
C LEU A 39 19.60 -0.62 -13.18
N GLU A 40 20.80 -0.75 -13.70
CA GLU A 40 21.85 0.25 -13.58
C GLU A 40 21.89 1.13 -14.83
N THR A 41 22.01 2.44 -14.60
CA THR A 41 22.30 3.45 -15.62
C THR A 41 23.69 4.04 -15.33
N PRO A 42 24.26 4.87 -16.20
CA PRO A 42 25.58 5.47 -15.94
C PRO A 42 25.67 6.30 -14.66
N SER A 43 24.58 6.85 -14.15
CA SER A 43 24.57 7.76 -13.00
C SER A 43 23.80 7.18 -11.79
N LYS A 44 22.77 6.40 -12.02
CA LYS A 44 21.86 5.91 -11.00
C LYS A 44 21.60 4.42 -11.12
N LEU A 45 21.38 3.81 -9.97
CA LEU A 45 20.79 2.50 -9.88
C LEU A 45 19.29 2.67 -9.61
N TYR A 46 18.45 2.04 -10.43
CA TYR A 46 17.01 1.98 -10.22
C TYR A 46 16.61 0.59 -9.79
N TYR A 47 15.65 0.50 -8.88
CA TYR A 47 15.13 -0.80 -8.45
C TYR A 47 13.65 -0.70 -8.11
N LEU A 48 12.91 -1.77 -8.44
CA LEU A 48 11.50 -1.93 -8.15
C LEU A 48 11.31 -2.80 -6.92
N SER A 49 10.41 -2.41 -6.05
CA SER A 49 9.93 -3.21 -4.94
C SER A 49 8.44 -3.00 -4.76
N SER A 50 7.67 -4.09 -4.89
CA SER A 50 6.20 -4.06 -4.74
C SER A 50 5.53 -2.96 -5.60
N GLY A 51 5.96 -2.79 -6.84
CA GLY A 51 5.43 -1.78 -7.76
C GLY A 51 5.91 -0.35 -7.52
N ASN A 52 6.75 -0.11 -6.50
CA ASN A 52 7.34 1.20 -6.20
C ASN A 52 8.74 1.31 -6.79
N LEU A 53 9.08 2.50 -7.31
CA LEU A 53 10.40 2.80 -7.86
C LEU A 53 11.27 3.51 -6.83
N TYR A 54 12.49 3.03 -6.73
CA TYR A 54 13.55 3.65 -5.96
C TYR A 54 14.75 3.90 -6.83
N SER A 55 15.51 4.95 -6.52
CA SER A 55 16.80 5.22 -7.14
C SER A 55 17.89 5.39 -6.10
N TYR A 56 19.11 5.03 -6.49
CA TYR A 56 20.31 5.32 -5.76
C TYR A 56 21.29 6.05 -6.67
N ASP A 57 21.64 7.25 -6.30
CA ASP A 57 22.63 8.05 -7.01
C ASP A 57 24.05 7.59 -6.64
N MET A 58 24.79 7.12 -7.63
CA MET A 58 26.14 6.58 -7.41
C MET A 58 27.18 7.66 -7.07
N GLY A 59 26.91 8.92 -7.41
CA GLY A 59 27.78 10.05 -7.13
C GLY A 59 27.57 10.62 -5.72
N THR A 60 26.32 10.91 -5.35
CA THR A 60 25.99 11.48 -4.02
C THR A 60 25.80 10.41 -2.95
N GLN A 61 25.60 9.16 -3.33
CA GLN A 61 25.28 8.02 -2.46
C GLN A 61 23.95 8.20 -1.70
N GLU A 62 23.00 8.91 -2.30
CA GLU A 62 21.68 9.14 -1.75
C GLU A 62 20.65 8.24 -2.43
N SER A 63 19.67 7.78 -1.66
CA SER A 63 18.52 7.03 -2.14
C SER A 63 17.27 7.88 -2.06
N GLU A 64 16.40 7.76 -3.07
CA GLU A 64 15.09 8.39 -3.07
C GLU A 64 14.02 7.42 -3.58
N SER A 65 12.78 7.59 -3.15
CA SER A 65 11.63 6.95 -3.75
C SER A 65 11.01 7.86 -4.80
N LEU A 66 10.66 7.28 -5.95
CA LEU A 66 10.01 8.00 -7.04
C LEU A 66 8.53 7.56 -7.09
N ASN A 67 7.64 8.52 -7.01
CA ASN A 67 6.19 8.30 -6.97
C ASN A 67 5.45 9.49 -7.60
N THR A 68 4.12 9.49 -7.53
CA THR A 68 3.29 10.55 -8.11
C THR A 68 3.49 11.94 -7.48
N GLN A 69 4.01 12.03 -6.25
CA GLN A 69 4.31 13.32 -5.62
C GLN A 69 5.57 13.98 -6.19
N ASN A 70 6.51 13.21 -6.72
CA ASN A 70 7.75 13.73 -7.28
C ASN A 70 7.89 13.49 -8.78
N GLY A 71 6.76 13.37 -9.48
CA GLY A 71 6.67 13.55 -10.92
C GLY A 71 6.23 12.36 -11.75
N LEU A 72 6.11 11.14 -11.19
CA LEU A 72 5.54 10.03 -11.92
C LEU A 72 4.05 10.27 -12.20
N ASN A 73 3.59 9.82 -13.37
CA ASN A 73 2.20 10.02 -13.81
C ASN A 73 1.27 8.88 -13.39
N ASP A 74 1.83 7.81 -12.84
CA ASP A 74 1.06 6.68 -12.37
C ASP A 74 1.83 5.91 -11.28
N SER A 75 1.30 4.78 -10.87
CA SER A 75 1.84 3.91 -9.83
C SER A 75 1.64 2.46 -10.21
N ASP A 76 2.09 1.53 -9.36
CA ASP A 76 2.08 0.11 -9.65
C ASP A 76 2.88 -0.23 -10.92
N ILE A 77 4.17 0.09 -10.85
CA ILE A 77 5.11 -0.10 -11.95
C ILE A 77 5.31 -1.59 -12.18
N SER A 78 5.02 -2.05 -13.38
CA SER A 78 5.16 -3.45 -13.77
C SER A 78 6.58 -3.80 -14.21
N ASN A 79 7.27 -2.86 -14.86
CA ASN A 79 8.62 -3.09 -15.36
C ASN A 79 9.38 -1.80 -15.65
N MET A 80 10.69 -1.92 -15.85
CA MET A 80 11.56 -0.81 -16.23
C MET A 80 12.60 -1.25 -17.27
N TYR A 81 12.93 -0.34 -18.17
CA TYR A 81 13.84 -0.54 -19.30
C TYR A 81 14.72 0.70 -19.49
N TYR A 82 16.02 0.53 -19.75
CA TYR A 82 16.90 1.64 -20.05
C TYR A 82 17.22 1.70 -21.53
N ASN A 83 17.11 2.90 -22.12
CA ASN A 83 17.57 3.18 -23.46
C ASN A 83 18.95 3.86 -23.41
N PRO A 84 20.05 3.16 -23.69
CA PRO A 84 21.39 3.73 -23.60
C PRO A 84 21.69 4.72 -24.72
N ALA A 85 20.99 4.66 -25.85
CA ALA A 85 21.20 5.57 -27.01
C ALA A 85 20.66 6.97 -26.70
N ASP A 86 19.47 7.06 -26.14
CA ASP A 86 18.80 8.32 -25.82
C ASP A 86 18.86 8.68 -24.33
N LYS A 87 19.52 7.83 -23.51
CA LYS A 87 19.80 8.05 -22.07
C LYS A 87 18.55 8.36 -21.26
N TYR A 88 17.56 7.45 -21.30
CA TYR A 88 16.38 7.54 -20.47
C TYR A 88 15.98 6.18 -19.91
N LEU A 89 15.33 6.20 -18.74
CA LEU A 89 14.63 5.08 -18.16
C LEU A 89 13.16 5.12 -18.63
N LEU A 90 12.66 4.00 -19.14
CA LEU A 90 11.25 3.82 -19.48
C LEU A 90 10.60 2.92 -18.43
N LEU A 91 9.52 3.37 -17.83
CA LEU A 91 8.68 2.64 -16.89
C LEU A 91 7.41 2.19 -17.58
N THR A 92 6.97 0.98 -17.31
CA THR A 92 5.63 0.50 -17.69
C THR A 92 4.80 0.25 -16.44
N TYR A 93 3.51 0.51 -16.53
CA TYR A 93 2.57 0.35 -15.44
C TYR A 93 1.58 -0.78 -15.73
N THR A 94 0.98 -1.34 -14.70
CA THR A 94 0.01 -2.46 -14.82
C THR A 94 -1.23 -2.09 -15.63
N ASN A 95 -1.60 -0.80 -15.66
CA ASN A 95 -2.73 -0.27 -16.41
C ASN A 95 -2.40 0.10 -17.88
N GLY A 96 -1.17 -0.13 -18.33
CA GLY A 96 -0.70 0.18 -19.69
C GLY A 96 -0.16 1.60 -19.87
N ASN A 97 -0.06 2.41 -18.83
CA ASN A 97 0.64 3.70 -18.90
C ASN A 97 2.15 3.49 -19.06
N ILE A 98 2.84 4.52 -19.56
CA ILE A 98 4.30 4.53 -19.74
C ILE A 98 4.84 5.90 -19.32
N ASP A 99 5.90 5.93 -18.49
CA ASP A 99 6.69 7.11 -18.22
C ASP A 99 8.11 6.95 -18.75
N ILE A 100 8.66 8.03 -19.26
CA ILE A 100 10.07 8.15 -19.66
C ILE A 100 10.74 9.15 -18.73
N ILE A 101 11.78 8.73 -18.02
CA ILE A 101 12.58 9.58 -17.13
C ILE A 101 13.94 9.81 -17.78
N TYR A 102 14.24 11.04 -18.15
CA TYR A 102 15.52 11.44 -18.68
C TYR A 102 16.57 11.65 -17.60
N ASP A 103 17.85 11.54 -17.94
CA ASP A 103 18.96 11.75 -16.98
C ASP A 103 18.97 13.16 -16.35
N ASN A 104 18.35 14.16 -17.00
CA ASN A 104 18.18 15.51 -16.45
C ASN A 104 17.02 15.65 -15.45
N GLY A 105 16.24 14.58 -15.24
CA GLY A 105 15.09 14.55 -14.34
C GLY A 105 13.76 14.89 -15.00
N ASP A 106 13.73 15.24 -16.27
CA ASP A 106 12.47 15.47 -17.01
C ASP A 106 11.69 14.16 -17.16
N ILE A 107 10.38 14.21 -16.95
CA ILE A 107 9.48 13.08 -17.09
C ILE A 107 8.47 13.35 -18.21
N VAL A 108 8.33 12.38 -19.11
CA VAL A 108 7.36 12.43 -20.21
C VAL A 108 6.43 11.25 -20.11
N ASN A 109 5.13 11.53 -20.08
CA ASN A 109 4.10 10.50 -20.04
C ASN A 109 3.64 10.09 -21.45
N MET A 110 3.39 8.80 -21.64
CA MET A 110 2.85 8.20 -22.87
C MET A 110 1.61 7.36 -22.47
N SER A 111 0.45 8.00 -22.44
CA SER A 111 -0.80 7.37 -21.97
C SER A 111 -1.62 6.69 -23.08
N ASP A 112 -1.15 6.67 -24.33
CA ASP A 112 -1.91 6.16 -25.47
C ASP A 112 -2.51 4.76 -25.26
N ILE A 113 -1.75 3.85 -24.62
CA ILE A 113 -2.25 2.50 -24.33
C ILE A 113 -3.26 2.55 -23.19
N LYS A 114 -2.96 3.29 -22.13
CA LYS A 114 -3.86 3.47 -20.97
C LYS A 114 -5.20 4.05 -21.41
N ASP A 115 -5.21 5.04 -22.26
CA ASP A 115 -6.41 5.79 -22.67
C ASP A 115 -7.19 5.11 -23.80
N ALA A 116 -6.61 4.09 -24.46
CA ALA A 116 -7.27 3.39 -25.54
C ALA A 116 -8.56 2.70 -25.07
N ILE A 117 -9.66 2.92 -25.79
CA ILE A 117 -10.96 2.27 -25.47
C ILE A 117 -10.94 0.84 -25.99
N MET A 118 -10.79 -0.12 -25.09
CA MET A 118 -10.82 -1.55 -25.41
C MET A 118 -11.35 -2.37 -24.22
N ALA A 119 -11.93 -3.52 -24.52
CA ALA A 119 -12.54 -4.41 -23.51
C ALA A 119 -11.53 -5.39 -22.86
N THR A 120 -10.25 -5.35 -23.24
CA THR A 120 -9.19 -6.22 -22.71
C THR A 120 -8.31 -5.45 -21.76
N GLU A 121 -7.71 -6.16 -20.81
CA GLU A 121 -6.62 -5.63 -19.99
C GLU A 121 -5.49 -5.07 -20.86
N LYS A 122 -4.77 -4.09 -20.35
CA LYS A 122 -3.76 -3.34 -21.11
C LYS A 122 -2.34 -3.63 -20.63
N THR A 123 -2.09 -4.86 -20.22
CA THR A 123 -0.79 -5.29 -19.70
C THR A 123 0.29 -5.17 -20.77
N ILE A 124 1.40 -4.51 -20.42
CA ILE A 124 2.61 -4.43 -21.23
C ILE A 124 3.53 -5.59 -20.82
N ASN A 125 3.85 -6.47 -21.75
CA ASN A 125 4.66 -7.66 -21.52
C ASN A 125 6.16 -7.40 -21.73
N HIS A 126 6.50 -6.57 -22.74
CA HIS A 126 7.90 -6.32 -23.08
C HIS A 126 8.06 -4.98 -23.83
N VAL A 127 9.20 -4.32 -23.61
CA VAL A 127 9.61 -3.14 -24.38
C VAL A 127 11.01 -3.39 -24.93
N SER A 128 11.22 -3.02 -26.19
CA SER A 128 12.53 -2.97 -26.83
C SER A 128 12.74 -1.68 -27.61
N PHE A 129 14.00 -1.30 -27.79
CA PHE A 129 14.40 -0.09 -28.48
C PHE A 129 15.12 -0.43 -29.77
N TYR A 130 14.85 0.32 -30.83
CA TYR A 130 15.58 0.25 -32.06
C TYR A 130 15.67 1.62 -32.71
N LYS A 131 16.85 2.25 -32.71
CA LYS A 131 17.03 3.63 -33.16
C LYS A 131 15.99 4.56 -32.48
N ASP A 132 15.28 5.36 -33.27
CA ASP A 132 14.23 6.26 -32.77
C ASP A 132 12.85 5.56 -32.58
N ARG A 133 12.82 4.25 -32.30
CA ARG A 133 11.57 3.48 -32.16
C ARG A 133 11.50 2.75 -30.84
N ILE A 134 10.31 2.73 -30.25
CA ILE A 134 9.98 1.94 -29.05
C ILE A 134 8.97 0.88 -29.48
N CYS A 135 9.34 -0.38 -29.35
CA CYS A 135 8.51 -1.52 -29.67
C CYS A 135 7.90 -2.08 -28.38
N VAL A 136 6.57 -2.08 -28.29
CA VAL A 136 5.84 -2.52 -27.09
C VAL A 136 5.00 -3.75 -27.39
N ALA A 137 5.25 -4.85 -26.71
CA ALA A 137 4.43 -6.05 -26.73
C ALA A 137 3.40 -6.03 -25.59
N THR A 138 2.16 -6.40 -25.88
CA THR A 138 1.05 -6.34 -24.95
C THR A 138 0.22 -7.63 -24.94
N ASN A 139 -0.66 -7.79 -23.97
CA ASN A 139 -1.61 -8.90 -23.93
C ASN A 139 -2.69 -8.84 -25.02
N PHE A 140 -2.80 -7.74 -25.76
CA PHE A 140 -3.75 -7.56 -26.87
C PHE A 140 -3.08 -7.45 -28.26
N GLY A 141 -1.75 -7.40 -28.32
CA GLY A 141 -1.00 -7.25 -29.58
C GLY A 141 0.31 -6.49 -29.43
N VAL A 142 0.60 -5.57 -30.36
CA VAL A 142 1.84 -4.80 -30.39
C VAL A 142 1.60 -3.33 -30.73
N VAL A 143 2.41 -2.44 -30.14
CA VAL A 143 2.38 -1.00 -30.40
C VAL A 143 3.79 -0.52 -30.72
N LEU A 144 3.94 0.29 -31.77
CA LEU A 144 5.18 0.91 -32.17
C LEU A 144 5.08 2.42 -31.95
N PHE A 145 5.97 2.97 -31.14
CA PHE A 145 6.06 4.41 -30.89
C PHE A 145 7.27 5.04 -31.57
N ASP A 146 7.16 6.33 -31.87
CA ASP A 146 8.28 7.21 -32.15
C ASP A 146 8.98 7.55 -30.84
N GLY A 147 10.24 7.17 -30.70
CA GLY A 147 10.99 7.35 -29.46
C GLY A 147 11.40 8.78 -29.14
N LYS A 148 11.27 9.72 -30.13
CA LYS A 148 11.56 11.14 -29.92
C LYS A 148 10.33 12.00 -29.75
N LYS A 149 9.25 11.64 -30.45
CA LYS A 149 7.99 12.38 -30.41
C LYS A 149 6.96 11.76 -29.46
N HIS A 150 7.23 10.57 -28.95
CA HIS A 150 6.44 9.86 -27.96
C HIS A 150 4.97 9.64 -28.37
N HIS A 151 4.72 9.36 -29.66
CA HIS A 151 3.39 9.06 -30.16
C HIS A 151 3.37 7.74 -30.92
N VAL A 152 2.20 7.13 -31.02
CA VAL A 152 2.00 5.87 -31.74
C VAL A 152 2.24 6.05 -33.23
N ILE A 153 3.17 5.28 -33.79
CA ILE A 153 3.39 5.18 -35.25
C ILE A 153 2.41 4.18 -35.84
N GLN A 154 2.27 3.01 -35.21
CA GLN A 154 1.43 1.93 -35.71
C GLN A 154 1.08 0.98 -34.55
N SER A 155 -0.10 0.39 -34.61
CA SER A 155 -0.53 -0.67 -33.68
C SER A 155 -1.09 -1.87 -34.44
N GLY A 156 -0.94 -3.04 -33.82
CA GLY A 156 -1.56 -4.29 -34.24
C GLY A 156 -2.37 -4.86 -33.09
N ILE A 157 -3.69 -4.75 -33.15
CA ILE A 157 -4.61 -5.26 -32.13
C ILE A 157 -5.10 -6.63 -32.56
N TYR A 158 -4.57 -7.69 -31.95
CA TYR A 158 -4.80 -9.08 -32.37
C TYR A 158 -5.79 -9.82 -31.48
N LYS A 159 -6.20 -9.24 -30.35
CA LYS A 159 -6.92 -9.95 -29.28
C LYS A 159 -6.18 -11.23 -28.84
N ALA A 160 -4.87 -11.19 -28.91
CA ALA A 160 -3.98 -12.29 -28.57
C ALA A 160 -2.74 -11.74 -27.86
N ASN A 161 -2.26 -12.47 -26.87
CA ASN A 161 -1.07 -12.13 -26.11
C ASN A 161 0.19 -12.23 -26.98
N VAL A 162 1.02 -11.21 -26.94
CA VAL A 162 2.36 -11.15 -27.54
C VAL A 162 3.37 -10.91 -26.41
N ASP A 163 4.24 -11.88 -26.19
CA ASP A 163 5.20 -11.84 -25.09
C ASP A 163 6.45 -10.98 -25.40
N PHE A 164 6.77 -10.81 -26.69
CA PHE A 164 7.95 -10.10 -27.13
C PHE A 164 7.67 -9.40 -28.48
N PHE A 165 8.13 -8.18 -28.61
CA PHE A 165 8.13 -7.42 -29.86
C PHE A 165 9.40 -6.59 -29.98
N ALA A 166 10.10 -6.71 -31.10
CA ALA A 166 11.32 -5.96 -31.40
C ALA A 166 11.45 -5.69 -32.89
N GLN A 167 12.18 -4.64 -33.24
CA GLN A 167 12.73 -4.46 -34.60
C GLN A 167 14.18 -4.96 -34.62
N VAL A 168 14.52 -5.77 -35.59
CA VAL A 168 15.88 -6.28 -35.84
C VAL A 168 16.21 -6.06 -37.32
N GLY A 169 17.04 -5.08 -37.60
CA GLY A 169 17.31 -4.66 -38.98
C GLY A 169 16.03 -4.23 -39.73
N GLU A 170 15.82 -4.86 -40.86
CA GLU A 170 14.64 -4.62 -41.73
C GLU A 170 13.44 -5.52 -41.38
N TYR A 171 13.40 -6.08 -40.17
CA TYR A 171 12.34 -7.00 -39.76
C TYR A 171 11.78 -6.65 -38.37
N PHE A 172 10.46 -6.76 -38.24
CA PHE A 172 9.80 -6.89 -36.95
C PHE A 172 9.78 -8.37 -36.54
N VAL A 173 10.07 -8.63 -35.28
CA VAL A 173 10.06 -9.96 -34.69
C VAL A 173 9.10 -9.97 -33.50
N ILE A 174 8.21 -10.97 -33.45
CA ILE A 174 7.30 -11.18 -32.33
C ILE A 174 7.44 -12.60 -31.79
N LYS A 175 7.15 -12.77 -30.48
CA LYS A 175 6.88 -14.07 -29.87
C LYS A 175 5.41 -14.13 -29.47
N LYS A 176 4.71 -15.15 -29.93
CA LYS A 176 3.34 -15.46 -29.52
C LYS A 176 3.33 -16.39 -28.30
N SER A 177 2.17 -16.52 -27.66
CA SER A 177 1.96 -17.48 -26.57
C SER A 177 2.16 -18.96 -26.96
N ASP A 178 2.18 -19.28 -28.26
CA ASP A 178 2.50 -20.60 -28.77
C ASP A 178 4.00 -20.97 -28.72
N SER A 179 4.79 -20.13 -28.07
CA SER A 179 6.24 -20.29 -27.86
C SER A 179 7.10 -20.24 -29.14
N ASN A 180 6.55 -19.76 -30.27
CA ASN A 180 7.30 -19.58 -31.50
C ASN A 180 7.65 -18.10 -31.75
N LEU A 181 8.78 -17.90 -32.45
CA LEU A 181 9.16 -16.60 -33.01
C LEU A 181 8.63 -16.47 -34.44
N TYR A 182 8.17 -15.26 -34.74
CA TYR A 182 7.66 -14.88 -36.05
C TYR A 182 8.29 -13.59 -36.50
N TYR A 183 8.42 -13.38 -37.82
CA TYR A 183 9.01 -12.17 -38.39
C TYR A 183 8.16 -11.57 -39.49
N LEU A 184 8.30 -10.28 -39.69
CA LEU A 184 7.64 -9.49 -40.74
C LEU A 184 8.58 -8.40 -41.23
N PRO A 185 8.78 -8.24 -42.56
CA PRO A 185 9.53 -7.10 -43.09
C PRO A 185 8.93 -5.75 -42.68
N VAL A 186 9.78 -4.74 -42.31
CA VAL A 186 9.33 -3.45 -41.79
C VAL A 186 8.55 -2.60 -42.80
N ASN A 187 8.67 -2.89 -44.09
CA ASN A 187 7.88 -2.26 -45.16
C ASN A 187 6.45 -2.82 -45.26
N GLN A 188 6.10 -3.83 -44.48
CA GLN A 188 4.76 -4.39 -44.40
C GLN A 188 4.04 -3.92 -43.13
N LYS A 189 2.70 -3.80 -43.22
CA LYS A 189 1.89 -3.43 -42.08
C LYS A 189 1.67 -4.65 -41.16
N PHE A 190 1.85 -4.47 -39.86
CA PHE A 190 1.64 -5.51 -38.87
C PHE A 190 0.27 -5.46 -38.19
N ASN A 191 -0.74 -4.87 -38.85
CA ASN A 191 -2.11 -4.81 -38.30
C ASN A 191 -2.86 -6.17 -38.29
N VAL A 192 -2.31 -7.18 -38.98
CA VAL A 192 -2.85 -8.55 -38.99
C VAL A 192 -1.75 -9.52 -38.54
N ILE A 193 -2.02 -10.32 -37.51
CA ILE A 193 -1.04 -11.22 -36.91
C ILE A 193 -0.57 -12.33 -37.87
N ASP A 194 -1.45 -12.76 -38.79
CA ASP A 194 -1.15 -13.83 -39.74
C ASP A 194 -0.18 -13.40 -40.87
N ASN A 195 0.11 -12.10 -40.97
CA ASN A 195 1.16 -11.59 -41.88
C ASN A 195 2.57 -11.96 -41.36
N PHE A 196 2.72 -12.24 -40.08
CA PHE A 196 3.98 -12.67 -39.54
C PHE A 196 4.26 -14.14 -39.90
N LYS A 197 5.41 -14.37 -40.46
CA LYS A 197 5.87 -15.71 -40.87
C LYS A 197 6.68 -16.36 -39.76
N PRO A 198 6.51 -17.68 -39.53
CA PRO A 198 7.29 -18.37 -38.51
C PRO A 198 8.77 -18.42 -38.88
N LEU A 199 9.65 -18.30 -37.89
CA LEU A 199 11.07 -18.53 -38.02
C LEU A 199 11.32 -20.05 -37.88
N TYR A 200 11.68 -20.73 -38.97
CA TYR A 200 12.02 -22.14 -38.97
C TYR A 200 13.53 -22.36 -38.98
N GLN A 201 14.00 -23.41 -38.33
CA GLN A 201 15.33 -23.92 -38.55
C GLN A 201 15.43 -24.59 -39.94
N SER A 202 16.60 -24.45 -40.57
CA SER A 202 16.88 -24.97 -41.90
C SER A 202 16.82 -26.52 -42.06
N SER A 203 16.59 -27.25 -40.95
CA SER A 203 16.50 -28.73 -40.89
C SER A 203 15.07 -29.29 -40.91
N GLY A 204 14.03 -28.47 -41.11
CA GLY A 204 12.65 -28.96 -41.23
C GLY A 204 11.95 -29.40 -39.96
N SER A 205 12.62 -29.36 -38.85
CA SER A 205 12.05 -29.68 -37.53
C SER A 205 11.54 -28.39 -36.89
N GLN A 206 10.26 -28.36 -36.52
CA GLN A 206 9.72 -27.29 -35.71
C GLN A 206 10.39 -27.35 -34.33
N THR A 207 11.25 -26.40 -34.03
CA THR A 207 11.83 -26.29 -32.70
C THR A 207 10.93 -25.35 -31.89
N TYR A 208 10.15 -25.89 -30.99
CA TYR A 208 9.37 -25.11 -30.04
C TYR A 208 10.34 -24.41 -29.08
N PHE A 209 10.27 -23.09 -29.04
CA PHE A 209 11.13 -22.31 -28.21
C PHE A 209 10.35 -21.89 -26.97
N TYR A 210 10.58 -22.54 -25.85
CA TYR A 210 10.06 -22.11 -24.54
C TYR A 210 10.91 -20.97 -23.99
N TYR A 211 10.77 -19.77 -24.57
CA TYR A 211 11.55 -18.61 -24.11
C TYR A 211 10.99 -17.99 -22.85
N LYS A 212 11.89 -17.51 -22.00
CA LYS A 212 11.53 -16.49 -21.04
C LYS A 212 11.68 -15.09 -21.64
N THR A 213 12.75 -14.81 -22.35
CA THR A 213 12.96 -13.49 -22.98
C THR A 213 13.90 -13.57 -24.18
N GLY A 214 13.84 -12.59 -25.07
CA GLY A 214 14.79 -12.36 -26.15
C GLY A 214 15.49 -11.01 -25.98
N VAL A 215 16.70 -10.88 -26.47
CA VAL A 215 17.48 -9.65 -26.40
C VAL A 215 18.01 -9.29 -27.77
N VAL A 216 17.79 -8.04 -28.21
CA VAL A 216 18.39 -7.50 -29.41
C VAL A 216 19.80 -7.03 -29.08
N VAL A 217 20.81 -7.70 -29.63
CA VAL A 217 22.23 -7.42 -29.29
C VAL A 217 22.90 -6.47 -30.28
N SER A 218 22.37 -6.36 -31.47
CA SER A 218 22.85 -5.41 -32.49
C SER A 218 21.75 -5.14 -33.52
N ASP A 219 22.00 -4.22 -34.44
CA ASP A 219 21.07 -3.82 -35.51
C ASP A 219 20.45 -5.01 -36.27
N ASN A 220 21.19 -6.10 -36.47
CA ASN A 220 20.76 -7.24 -37.25
C ASN A 220 20.71 -8.57 -36.48
N LYS A 221 21.01 -8.57 -35.19
CA LYS A 221 21.09 -9.79 -34.38
C LYS A 221 20.16 -9.78 -33.21
N LEU A 222 19.42 -10.88 -33.08
CA LEU A 222 18.60 -11.20 -31.92
C LEU A 222 19.16 -12.47 -31.26
N ILE A 223 19.23 -12.47 -29.95
CA ILE A 223 19.52 -13.66 -29.17
C ILE A 223 18.26 -14.03 -28.38
N ALA A 224 17.93 -15.31 -28.45
CA ALA A 224 16.84 -15.88 -27.69
C ALA A 224 17.29 -17.15 -26.97
N VAL A 225 16.80 -17.36 -25.75
CA VAL A 225 17.16 -18.48 -24.89
C VAL A 225 16.00 -19.45 -24.77
N ASN A 226 16.22 -20.71 -25.08
CA ASN A 226 15.26 -21.78 -24.90
C ASN A 226 15.52 -22.52 -23.59
N THR A 227 14.51 -22.68 -22.74
CA THR A 227 14.58 -23.41 -21.47
C THR A 227 13.86 -24.76 -21.53
N GLY A 228 13.50 -25.26 -22.72
CA GLY A 228 12.69 -26.46 -22.90
C GLY A 228 13.40 -27.77 -22.58
N GLY A 229 12.83 -28.51 -21.63
CA GLY A 229 13.08 -29.90 -21.31
C GLY A 229 14.40 -30.24 -20.63
N ALA A 230 14.32 -30.67 -19.36
CA ALA A 230 15.41 -31.21 -18.57
C ALA A 230 16.66 -30.32 -18.51
N ASP A 231 16.57 -29.20 -17.83
CA ASP A 231 17.69 -28.36 -17.32
C ASP A 231 18.74 -27.90 -18.35
N LYS A 232 18.39 -27.86 -19.63
CA LYS A 232 19.34 -27.46 -20.67
C LYS A 232 18.93 -26.11 -21.28
N MET A 233 19.74 -25.11 -21.01
CA MET A 233 19.68 -23.84 -21.74
C MET A 233 20.25 -24.04 -23.15
N ARG A 234 19.52 -23.50 -24.14
CA ARG A 234 20.02 -23.35 -25.51
C ARG A 234 19.89 -21.89 -25.91
N ALA A 235 21.01 -21.23 -26.21
CA ALA A 235 21.00 -19.91 -26.78
C ALA A 235 21.04 -19.99 -28.31
N TYR A 236 20.21 -19.18 -28.96
CA TYR A 236 20.15 -19.08 -30.40
C TYR A 236 20.41 -17.64 -30.81
N THR A 237 21.29 -17.45 -31.79
CA THR A 237 21.43 -16.18 -32.51
C THR A 237 20.62 -16.21 -33.80
N PHE A 238 19.92 -15.14 -34.04
CA PHE A 238 19.17 -14.88 -35.26
C PHE A 238 19.82 -13.70 -35.96
N ASP A 239 20.51 -13.98 -37.09
CA ASP A 239 21.15 -12.95 -37.92
C ASP A 239 20.28 -12.68 -39.14
N PHE A 240 19.77 -11.45 -39.23
CA PHE A 240 18.88 -10.99 -40.28
C PHE A 240 19.63 -10.25 -41.42
N THR A 241 20.86 -10.59 -41.69
CA THR A 241 21.65 -9.96 -42.74
C THR A 241 21.18 -10.41 -44.13
N ASN A 242 21.19 -9.47 -45.10
CA ASN A 242 20.86 -9.71 -46.53
C ASN A 242 19.46 -10.31 -46.78
N GLY A 243 18.47 -9.91 -45.99
CA GLY A 243 17.08 -10.36 -46.20
C GLY A 243 16.82 -11.84 -45.87
N LYS A 244 17.76 -12.49 -45.21
CA LYS A 244 17.63 -13.86 -44.73
C LYS A 244 17.90 -13.94 -43.24
N CYS A 245 17.21 -14.83 -42.54
CA CYS A 245 17.49 -15.14 -41.16
C CYS A 245 18.40 -16.37 -41.08
N ALA A 246 19.64 -16.18 -40.62
CA ALA A 246 20.54 -17.30 -40.29
C ALA A 246 20.35 -17.61 -38.81
N ILE A 247 20.11 -18.85 -38.47
CA ILE A 247 19.91 -19.29 -37.08
C ILE A 247 21.11 -20.16 -36.69
N SER A 248 21.79 -19.74 -35.62
CA SER A 248 22.90 -20.53 -35.04
C SER A 248 22.60 -20.89 -33.60
N GLN A 249 22.77 -22.15 -33.23
CA GLN A 249 22.75 -22.53 -31.83
C GLN A 249 24.14 -22.25 -31.23
N VAL A 250 24.19 -21.34 -30.28
CA VAL A 250 25.46 -20.88 -29.75
C VAL A 250 25.93 -21.71 -28.56
N ASN A 251 25.01 -22.23 -27.77
CA ASN A 251 25.38 -22.97 -26.57
C ASN A 251 24.33 -23.97 -26.09
N THR A 252 24.81 -25.00 -25.40
CA THR A 252 23.98 -25.96 -24.67
C THR A 252 24.66 -26.20 -23.31
N THR A 253 24.10 -25.67 -22.23
CA THR A 253 24.57 -25.89 -20.87
C THR A 253 23.44 -26.38 -20.00
N ASN A 254 23.76 -27.13 -18.93
CA ASN A 254 22.82 -27.42 -17.87
C ASN A 254 22.67 -26.17 -17.01
N PHE A 255 21.73 -25.27 -17.36
CA PHE A 255 21.54 -23.99 -16.73
C PHE A 255 20.06 -23.63 -16.69
N ASN A 256 19.52 -23.46 -15.49
CA ASN A 256 18.12 -23.10 -15.31
C ASN A 256 17.95 -21.59 -15.36
N VAL A 257 17.69 -21.02 -16.51
CA VAL A 257 17.55 -19.58 -16.72
C VAL A 257 16.44 -19.00 -15.87
N LYS A 258 16.80 -18.11 -14.92
CA LYS A 258 15.86 -17.31 -14.15
C LYS A 258 15.69 -15.91 -14.75
N ASP A 259 16.77 -15.33 -15.23
CA ASP A 259 16.73 -14.00 -15.85
C ASP A 259 17.82 -13.87 -16.95
N ILE A 260 17.53 -12.96 -17.91
CA ILE A 260 18.44 -12.62 -19.01
C ILE A 260 18.37 -11.11 -19.26
N ASN A 261 19.52 -10.45 -19.37
CA ASN A 261 19.61 -9.01 -19.61
C ASN A 261 20.68 -8.70 -20.64
N ALA A 262 20.43 -7.65 -21.45
CA ALA A 262 21.41 -7.10 -22.38
C ALA A 262 22.54 -6.40 -21.60
N TRP A 263 23.78 -6.55 -22.04
CA TRP A 263 24.94 -5.95 -21.43
C TRP A 263 26.06 -5.77 -22.45
N ASN A 264 26.58 -4.57 -22.57
CA ASN A 264 27.78 -4.21 -23.32
C ASN A 264 27.89 -4.84 -24.73
N GLY A 265 26.79 -4.87 -25.48
CA GLY A 265 26.70 -5.50 -26.80
C GLY A 265 26.54 -7.01 -26.78
N GLY A 266 26.48 -7.62 -25.62
CA GLY A 266 26.14 -9.01 -25.37
C GLY A 266 24.99 -9.13 -24.38
N TYR A 267 25.02 -10.20 -23.60
CA TYR A 267 24.05 -10.42 -22.54
C TYR A 267 24.64 -11.30 -21.43
N TYR A 268 23.99 -11.31 -20.30
CA TYR A 268 24.23 -12.28 -19.26
C TYR A 268 22.93 -12.96 -18.82
N ILE A 269 23.11 -14.16 -18.33
CA ILE A 269 22.05 -15.07 -17.95
C ILE A 269 22.35 -15.56 -16.54
N THR A 270 21.35 -15.57 -15.67
CA THR A 270 21.48 -16.13 -14.33
C THR A 270 20.52 -17.25 -14.05
N ASP A 271 20.98 -18.24 -13.28
CA ASP A 271 20.17 -19.29 -12.67
C ASP A 271 19.87 -19.02 -11.18
N GLY A 272 20.30 -17.83 -10.67
CA GLY A 272 20.23 -17.48 -9.26
C GLY A 272 21.38 -18.04 -8.41
N THR A 273 22.28 -18.82 -9.01
CA THR A 273 23.48 -19.40 -8.37
C THR A 273 24.75 -19.02 -9.12
N ASN A 274 24.62 -18.87 -10.43
CA ASN A 274 25.70 -18.51 -11.34
C ASN A 274 25.25 -17.44 -12.31
N VAL A 275 26.20 -16.69 -12.85
CA VAL A 275 26.02 -15.77 -13.97
C VAL A 275 26.89 -16.24 -15.14
N LEU A 276 26.27 -16.36 -16.30
CA LEU A 276 26.94 -16.64 -17.57
C LEU A 276 26.91 -15.37 -18.43
N THR A 277 28.06 -14.88 -18.82
CA THR A 277 28.18 -13.80 -19.81
C THR A 277 28.27 -14.39 -21.22
N VAL A 278 27.64 -13.71 -22.18
CA VAL A 278 27.68 -14.04 -23.61
C VAL A 278 27.94 -12.77 -24.39
N ASP A 279 28.90 -12.79 -25.31
CA ASP A 279 29.26 -11.64 -26.11
C ASP A 279 28.26 -11.35 -27.26
N ALA A 280 28.50 -10.29 -27.99
CA ALA A 280 27.67 -9.89 -29.13
C ALA A 280 27.65 -10.92 -30.28
N ASN A 281 28.62 -11.84 -30.32
CA ASN A 281 28.68 -12.94 -31.31
C ASN A 281 27.95 -14.18 -30.81
N GLY A 282 27.52 -14.17 -29.57
CA GLY A 282 26.87 -15.28 -28.92
C GLY A 282 27.86 -16.30 -28.39
N GLU A 283 29.15 -15.95 -28.32
CA GLU A 283 30.18 -16.80 -27.74
C GLU A 283 30.16 -16.71 -26.21
N ASN A 284 30.40 -17.85 -25.56
CA ASN A 284 30.41 -17.89 -24.11
C ASN A 284 31.58 -17.13 -23.55
N GLY A 285 31.28 -16.23 -22.65
CA GLY A 285 32.24 -15.66 -21.74
C GLY A 285 32.41 -16.51 -20.49
N VAL A 286 32.65 -15.85 -19.37
CA VAL A 286 32.96 -16.51 -18.10
C VAL A 286 31.66 -16.94 -17.40
N LEU A 287 31.65 -18.19 -16.89
CA LEU A 287 30.66 -18.64 -15.92
C LEU A 287 31.17 -18.31 -14.52
N THR A 288 30.53 -17.38 -13.85
CA THR A 288 30.91 -16.95 -12.51
C THR A 288 29.92 -17.50 -11.49
N ALA A 289 30.42 -18.24 -10.51
CA ALA A 289 29.62 -18.68 -9.37
C ALA A 289 29.35 -17.49 -8.46
N LEU A 290 28.10 -17.28 -8.12
CA LEU A 290 27.73 -16.24 -7.17
C LEU A 290 28.14 -16.62 -5.75
N PRO A 291 28.58 -15.67 -4.92
CA PRO A 291 28.87 -15.92 -3.52
C PRO A 291 27.69 -16.55 -2.79
N SER A 292 27.95 -17.38 -1.79
CA SER A 292 26.91 -18.11 -1.04
C SER A 292 25.86 -17.20 -0.39
N LEU A 293 26.23 -15.95 -0.07
CA LEU A 293 25.35 -14.90 0.46
C LEU A 293 24.31 -14.39 -0.55
N VAL A 294 24.52 -14.63 -1.86
CA VAL A 294 23.65 -14.16 -2.95
C VAL A 294 22.82 -15.31 -3.50
N LYS A 295 23.10 -16.54 -3.13
CA LYS A 295 22.38 -17.72 -3.65
C LYS A 295 20.91 -17.68 -3.24
N GLY A 296 20.06 -17.73 -4.22
CA GLY A 296 18.60 -17.72 -4.01
C GLY A 296 17.97 -16.34 -3.94
N GLN A 297 18.77 -15.26 -3.88
CA GLN A 297 18.27 -13.89 -3.90
C GLN A 297 17.95 -13.45 -5.34
N LYS A 298 17.09 -12.45 -5.50
CA LYS A 298 16.88 -11.81 -6.79
C LYS A 298 18.11 -10.98 -7.12
N ILE A 299 18.74 -11.30 -8.24
CA ILE A 299 19.99 -10.69 -8.64
C ILE A 299 19.69 -9.63 -9.66
N ALA A 300 20.17 -8.48 -9.33
CA ALA A 300 20.20 -7.37 -10.23
C ALA A 300 21.61 -7.13 -10.71
N PHE A 301 21.76 -6.45 -11.74
CA PHE A 301 22.91 -6.50 -12.58
C PHE A 301 23.77 -5.26 -12.48
N TRP A 302 24.87 -5.33 -12.82
CA TRP A 302 26.18 -5.43 -13.36
C TRP A 302 26.55 -4.19 -14.19
N SER A 303 27.50 -3.42 -13.75
CA SER A 303 28.07 -2.30 -14.50
C SER A 303 29.47 -2.58 -15.04
N GLY A 304 29.93 -3.81 -14.94
CA GLY A 304 31.25 -4.24 -15.42
C GLY A 304 31.51 -5.67 -15.04
N VAL A 305 32.68 -6.20 -15.44
CA VAL A 305 33.03 -7.62 -15.26
C VAL A 305 33.10 -8.01 -13.78
N ASP A 306 33.20 -7.05 -12.87
CA ASP A 306 33.61 -7.28 -11.50
C ASP A 306 32.59 -6.91 -10.41
N LYS A 307 31.42 -6.39 -10.73
CA LYS A 307 30.39 -5.99 -9.75
C LYS A 307 29.04 -6.63 -9.99
N VAL A 308 28.40 -7.13 -8.96
CA VAL A 308 27.05 -7.72 -8.98
C VAL A 308 26.21 -7.04 -7.92
N TRP A 309 25.10 -6.47 -8.34
CA TRP A 309 24.07 -5.99 -7.43
C TRP A 309 23.19 -7.16 -6.99
N ALA A 310 23.01 -7.31 -5.70
CA ALA A 310 22.14 -8.32 -5.13
C ALA A 310 21.18 -7.70 -4.12
N CYS A 311 19.96 -8.20 -4.10
CA CYS A 311 18.93 -7.70 -3.21
C CYS A 311 18.20 -8.84 -2.54
N ASP A 312 17.86 -8.62 -1.29
CA ASP A 312 16.96 -9.45 -0.49
C ASP A 312 16.02 -8.59 0.35
N ASN A 313 15.30 -9.24 1.25
CA ASN A 313 14.40 -8.55 2.18
C ASN A 313 15.14 -7.63 3.16
N SER A 314 16.46 -7.78 3.30
CA SER A 314 17.30 -6.95 4.20
C SER A 314 17.86 -5.70 3.53
N GLY A 315 17.80 -5.61 2.21
CA GLY A 315 18.25 -4.46 1.44
C GLY A 315 18.94 -4.80 0.13
N LEU A 316 19.49 -3.77 -0.49
CA LEU A 316 20.28 -3.85 -1.70
C LEU A 316 21.76 -3.71 -1.37
N GLY A 317 22.58 -4.64 -1.85
CA GLY A 317 24.03 -4.58 -1.74
C GLY A 317 24.70 -4.80 -3.07
N TYR A 318 25.98 -4.48 -3.19
CA TYR A 318 26.79 -4.94 -4.31
C TYR A 318 27.98 -5.79 -3.84
N TYR A 319 28.39 -6.67 -4.72
CA TYR A 319 29.57 -7.53 -4.54
C TYR A 319 30.60 -7.14 -5.59
N ASP A 320 31.80 -6.86 -5.14
CA ASP A 320 32.96 -6.74 -5.99
C ASP A 320 33.59 -8.13 -6.14
N LEU A 321 33.65 -8.65 -7.33
CA LEU A 321 34.19 -9.98 -7.65
C LEU A 321 35.66 -9.94 -7.95
N SER A 322 36.25 -8.76 -8.20
CA SER A 322 37.66 -8.61 -8.56
C SER A 322 38.59 -9.01 -7.43
N SER A 323 38.16 -8.83 -6.18
CA SER A 323 38.94 -9.13 -4.97
C SER A 323 38.77 -10.57 -4.48
N GLY A 324 37.86 -11.36 -5.07
CA GLY A 324 37.46 -12.68 -4.58
C GLY A 324 36.75 -12.67 -3.23
N THR A 325 36.59 -11.50 -2.62
CA THR A 325 35.88 -11.30 -1.36
C THR A 325 34.75 -10.32 -1.58
N PRO A 326 33.48 -10.75 -1.43
CA PRO A 326 32.37 -9.85 -1.66
C PRO A 326 32.36 -8.71 -0.64
N THR A 327 32.43 -7.49 -1.13
CA THR A 327 32.20 -6.29 -0.30
C THR A 327 30.70 -6.02 -0.27
N VAL A 328 30.09 -6.16 0.91
CA VAL A 328 28.66 -5.96 1.11
C VAL A 328 28.42 -4.51 1.53
N ILE A 329 27.65 -3.77 0.75
CA ILE A 329 27.15 -2.44 1.15
C ILE A 329 25.68 -2.61 1.54
N ASN A 330 25.42 -3.20 2.73
CA ASN A 330 24.04 -3.50 3.15
C ASN A 330 23.30 -2.33 3.80
N ASP A 331 24.00 -1.41 4.46
CA ASP A 331 23.32 -0.46 5.34
C ASP A 331 22.91 0.86 4.68
N LYS A 332 23.38 1.12 3.46
CA LYS A 332 23.16 2.40 2.77
C LYS A 332 21.90 2.42 1.89
N PHE A 333 21.32 1.27 1.62
CA PHE A 333 20.22 1.11 0.68
C PHE A 333 18.95 0.54 1.30
N LYS A 334 18.62 0.96 2.51
CA LYS A 334 17.28 0.76 3.05
C LYS A 334 16.47 2.01 2.73
N PRO A 335 15.82 2.09 1.57
CA PRO A 335 14.97 3.22 1.25
C PRO A 335 13.69 3.15 2.07
N GLY A 336 13.62 2.19 2.91
CA GLY A 336 12.36 1.77 3.31
C GLY A 336 11.92 2.17 4.61
N ASN A 337 10.80 2.52 4.45
CA ASN A 337 10.00 2.95 5.50
C ASN A 337 9.13 1.79 6.00
N LEU A 338 8.50 1.01 5.16
CA LEU A 338 7.57 -0.05 5.53
C LEU A 338 7.97 -1.39 4.90
N THR A 339 7.64 -2.51 5.59
CA THR A 339 7.86 -3.88 5.08
C THR A 339 6.56 -4.64 4.83
N VAL A 340 5.45 -4.19 5.40
CA VAL A 340 4.13 -4.81 5.21
C VAL A 340 3.61 -4.51 3.81
N GLY A 341 3.50 -5.54 2.97
CA GLY A 341 3.19 -5.41 1.55
C GLY A 341 1.72 -5.10 1.23
N TYR A 342 0.79 -5.45 2.12
CA TYR A 342 -0.61 -5.04 2.11
C TYR A 342 -0.98 -4.54 3.49
N ILE A 343 -1.59 -3.36 3.55
CA ILE A 343 -1.93 -2.74 4.82
C ILE A 343 -3.44 -2.91 5.04
N ASP A 344 -3.82 -4.10 5.50
CA ASP A 344 -5.22 -4.45 5.74
C ASP A 344 -5.72 -3.99 7.11
N PHE A 345 -4.81 -3.87 8.08
CA PHE A 345 -5.14 -3.44 9.42
C PHE A 345 -4.29 -2.25 9.83
N LEU A 346 -4.98 -1.19 10.21
CA LEU A 346 -4.42 -0.01 10.87
C LEU A 346 -5.07 0.15 12.24
N ARG A 347 -4.25 0.40 13.27
CA ARG A 347 -4.71 0.73 14.62
C ARG A 347 -3.84 1.84 15.18
N ALA A 348 -4.45 2.74 15.94
CA ALA A 348 -3.76 3.79 16.68
C ALA A 348 -3.79 3.46 18.17
N ASP A 349 -2.69 3.71 18.88
CA ASP A 349 -2.72 3.76 20.35
C ASP A 349 -3.07 5.16 20.84
N ALA A 350 -3.34 5.29 22.14
CA ALA A 350 -3.70 6.56 22.76
C ALA A 350 -2.59 7.64 22.69
N TRP A 351 -1.36 7.25 22.40
CA TRP A 351 -0.19 8.12 22.29
C TRP A 351 0.10 8.58 20.85
N GLY A 352 -0.69 8.10 19.88
CA GLY A 352 -0.58 8.48 18.47
C GLY A 352 0.38 7.63 17.65
N ASN A 353 0.85 6.51 18.16
CA ASN A 353 1.56 5.54 17.33
C ASN A 353 0.56 4.78 16.46
N ILE A 354 0.94 4.54 15.21
CA ILE A 354 0.13 3.83 14.22
C ILE A 354 0.76 2.47 13.96
N TYR A 355 0.02 1.42 14.23
CA TYR A 355 0.41 0.04 14.02
C TYR A 355 -0.27 -0.51 12.77
N MET A 356 0.45 -1.33 12.01
CA MET A 356 -0.07 -1.93 10.79
C MET A 356 0.43 -3.34 10.56
N THR A 357 -0.42 -4.15 9.95
CA THR A 357 -0.10 -5.51 9.50
C THR A 357 -0.96 -5.89 8.30
N SER A 358 -0.58 -6.95 7.60
CA SER A 358 -1.36 -7.52 6.51
C SER A 358 -2.18 -8.71 6.97
N ARG A 359 -3.24 -9.01 6.23
CA ARG A 359 -3.99 -10.25 6.39
C ARG A 359 -3.28 -11.41 5.65
N SER A 360 -3.28 -12.61 6.24
CA SER A 360 -2.62 -13.78 5.65
C SER A 360 -3.33 -14.32 4.42
N GLU A 361 -4.65 -14.31 4.44
CA GLU A 361 -5.54 -14.69 3.33
C GLU A 361 -6.81 -13.85 3.42
N SER A 362 -7.38 -13.51 2.27
CA SER A 362 -8.75 -13.00 2.19
C SER A 362 -9.39 -13.56 0.93
N LEU A 363 -10.60 -14.07 1.04
CA LEU A 363 -11.41 -14.44 -0.12
C LEU A 363 -11.99 -13.20 -0.82
N LEU A 364 -11.96 -12.05 -0.14
CA LEU A 364 -12.45 -10.80 -0.70
C LEU A 364 -11.41 -10.11 -1.60
N VAL A 365 -10.13 -10.37 -1.35
CA VAL A 365 -9.02 -9.78 -2.10
C VAL A 365 -8.16 -10.90 -2.69
N SER A 366 -8.02 -10.91 -4.01
CA SER A 366 -7.12 -11.84 -4.68
C SER A 366 -5.69 -11.32 -4.55
N TYR A 367 -4.94 -11.84 -3.60
CA TYR A 367 -3.53 -11.50 -3.45
C TYR A 367 -2.67 -12.20 -4.52
N PRO A 368 -1.63 -11.55 -5.06
CA PRO A 368 -0.64 -12.22 -5.88
C PRO A 368 0.02 -13.38 -5.15
N LYS A 369 0.19 -14.52 -5.85
CA LYS A 369 0.84 -15.71 -5.28
C LYS A 369 2.20 -15.37 -4.65
N GLY A 370 2.43 -15.85 -3.42
CA GLY A 370 3.66 -15.65 -2.66
C GLY A 370 3.57 -14.62 -1.53
N ARG A 371 2.41 -14.00 -1.30
CA ARG A 371 2.18 -13.06 -0.18
C ARG A 371 1.49 -13.69 1.04
N GLU A 372 1.16 -14.94 0.97
CA GLU A 372 0.43 -15.72 1.98
C GLU A 372 1.17 -15.87 3.33
N THR A 373 2.35 -15.26 3.45
CA THR A 373 3.28 -15.53 4.57
C THR A 373 3.83 -14.28 5.25
N GLN A 374 3.23 -13.11 5.06
CA GLN A 374 3.73 -11.90 5.70
C GLN A 374 3.33 -11.86 7.19
N THR A 375 4.33 -11.91 8.05
CA THR A 375 4.18 -11.84 9.51
C THR A 375 4.69 -10.51 10.07
N ASP A 376 5.02 -9.57 9.20
CA ASP A 376 5.61 -8.30 9.60
C ASP A 376 4.57 -7.40 10.28
N VAL A 377 5.04 -6.62 11.23
CA VAL A 377 4.33 -5.49 11.83
C VAL A 377 5.16 -4.24 11.61
N ASN A 378 4.56 -3.18 11.12
CA ASN A 378 5.20 -1.88 11.08
C ASN A 378 4.53 -0.94 12.08
N ARG A 379 5.31 -0.03 12.66
CA ARG A 379 4.85 1.01 13.56
C ARG A 379 5.39 2.36 13.13
N ILE A 380 4.51 3.33 12.97
CA ILE A 380 4.88 4.75 12.87
C ILE A 380 4.68 5.36 14.25
N ASN A 381 5.76 5.78 14.87
CA ASN A 381 5.72 6.44 16.17
C ASN A 381 5.14 7.86 16.03
N ALA A 382 4.60 8.40 17.10
CA ALA A 382 4.03 9.76 17.12
C ALA A 382 5.02 10.86 16.70
N ASP A 383 6.33 10.61 16.85
CA ASP A 383 7.39 11.51 16.38
C ASP A 383 7.67 11.36 14.87
N GLY A 384 7.03 10.40 14.19
CA GLY A 384 7.17 10.07 12.77
C GLY A 384 8.29 9.10 12.45
N THR A 385 9.00 8.55 13.44
CA THR A 385 9.96 7.47 13.22
C THR A 385 9.23 6.17 12.91
N ILE A 386 9.83 5.34 12.04
CA ILE A 386 9.25 4.08 11.59
C ILE A 386 10.05 2.91 12.14
N GLU A 387 9.36 1.93 12.65
CA GLU A 387 9.92 0.70 13.15
C GLU A 387 9.30 -0.50 12.45
N ASN A 388 10.16 -1.40 12.00
CA ASN A 388 9.77 -2.61 11.28
C ASN A 388 10.11 -3.83 12.13
N ILE A 389 9.10 -4.60 12.49
CA ILE A 389 9.20 -5.83 13.26
C ILE A 389 9.00 -6.96 12.26
N THR A 390 10.11 -7.50 11.78
CA THR A 390 10.14 -8.53 10.73
C THR A 390 10.47 -9.89 11.32
N SER A 391 10.12 -10.92 10.61
CA SER A 391 10.45 -12.30 10.97
C SER A 391 11.95 -12.55 11.14
N SER A 392 12.79 -11.81 10.41
CA SER A 392 14.24 -11.93 10.51
C SER A 392 14.85 -11.28 11.77
N ASN A 393 14.13 -10.35 12.40
CA ASN A 393 14.59 -9.61 13.57
C ASN A 393 14.21 -10.27 14.89
N HIS A 394 13.33 -11.28 14.87
CA HIS A 394 12.73 -11.84 16.08
C HIS A 394 12.82 -13.35 16.14
N THR A 395 13.11 -13.84 17.35
CA THR A 395 13.38 -15.25 17.64
C THR A 395 12.11 -16.12 17.73
N TYR A 396 10.91 -15.51 17.71
CA TYR A 396 9.67 -16.27 17.87
C TYR A 396 9.39 -17.26 16.72
N GLN A 397 9.88 -17.00 15.53
CA GLN A 397 9.73 -17.90 14.39
C GLN A 397 10.54 -19.20 14.49
N ASN A 398 11.62 -19.21 15.26
CA ASN A 398 12.49 -20.39 15.35
C ASN A 398 12.00 -21.47 16.31
N SER A 399 11.07 -21.17 17.21
CA SER A 399 10.67 -22.10 18.27
C SER A 399 9.41 -22.92 17.96
N VAL A 400 8.52 -22.44 17.11
CA VAL A 400 7.18 -23.02 16.92
C VAL A 400 6.92 -23.48 15.49
N PHE A 401 7.46 -22.80 14.50
CA PHE A 401 7.36 -23.21 13.09
C PHE A 401 8.41 -24.26 12.72
N SER A 402 8.39 -25.41 13.40
CA SER A 402 9.13 -26.54 12.84
C SER A 402 8.51 -26.84 11.48
N ALA A 403 9.29 -26.69 10.42
CA ALA A 403 8.91 -26.88 9.02
C ALA A 403 8.13 -28.21 8.73
N ALA A 404 8.19 -29.16 9.65
CA ALA A 404 7.52 -30.44 9.57
C ALA A 404 6.02 -30.37 9.89
N LYS A 405 5.55 -29.52 10.81
CA LYS A 405 4.15 -29.48 11.25
C LYS A 405 3.26 -28.72 10.27
N TYR A 406 3.77 -27.65 9.67
CA TYR A 406 3.01 -26.76 8.77
C TYR A 406 3.48 -26.83 7.30
N GLN A 407 4.20 -27.87 6.92
CA GLN A 407 4.72 -28.08 5.55
C GLN A 407 5.52 -26.89 5.01
N GLY A 408 6.22 -26.15 5.87
CA GLY A 408 6.99 -24.98 5.49
C GLY A 408 6.15 -23.74 5.17
N LYS A 409 4.84 -23.75 5.42
CA LYS A 409 3.97 -22.57 5.26
C LYS A 409 4.00 -21.75 6.54
N LEU A 410 4.41 -20.51 6.43
CA LEU A 410 4.21 -19.48 7.45
C LEU A 410 2.81 -18.92 7.25
N TYR A 411 2.02 -18.95 8.32
CA TYR A 411 0.69 -18.33 8.32
C TYR A 411 0.82 -16.90 8.89
N GLY A 412 0.26 -15.92 8.19
CA GLY A 412 0.41 -14.51 8.49
C GLY A 412 -0.42 -14.02 9.67
N ASN A 413 -0.27 -12.74 9.92
CA ASN A 413 -1.08 -12.02 10.90
C ASN A 413 -2.49 -11.79 10.36
N ASN A 414 -3.50 -11.77 11.25
CA ASN A 414 -4.89 -11.53 10.86
C ASN A 414 -5.49 -10.30 11.53
N SER A 415 -4.85 -9.77 12.57
CA SER A 415 -5.30 -8.58 13.30
C SER A 415 -4.20 -8.00 14.16
N ILE A 416 -4.36 -6.74 14.54
CA ILE A 416 -3.46 -6.06 15.49
C ILE A 416 -4.28 -5.17 16.42
N CYS A 417 -3.94 -5.14 17.71
CA CYS A 417 -4.61 -4.33 18.70
C CYS A 417 -3.62 -3.79 19.75
N PRO A 418 -3.39 -2.48 19.82
CA PRO A 418 -2.61 -1.87 20.89
C PRO A 418 -3.33 -2.00 22.24
N HIS A 419 -2.54 -2.13 23.32
CA HIS A 419 -3.10 -2.13 24.67
C HIS A 419 -3.68 -0.75 25.01
N PRO A 420 -4.89 -0.65 25.57
CA PRO A 420 -5.56 0.64 25.73
C PRO A 420 -4.88 1.60 26.72
N THR A 421 -4.12 1.08 27.71
CA THR A 421 -3.52 1.87 28.79
C THR A 421 -2.02 1.67 29.00
N GLU A 422 -1.39 0.73 28.30
CA GLU A 422 0.06 0.48 28.39
C GLU A 422 0.78 0.88 27.09
N GLN A 423 1.57 1.93 27.16
CA GLN A 423 2.31 2.41 25.99
C GLN A 423 3.31 1.36 25.51
N GLY A 424 3.35 1.16 24.18
CA GLY A 424 4.26 0.24 23.49
C GLY A 424 3.85 -1.24 23.60
N VAL A 425 2.79 -1.57 24.37
CA VAL A 425 2.25 -2.94 24.39
C VAL A 425 1.18 -3.09 23.32
N TYR A 426 1.27 -4.17 22.55
CA TYR A 426 0.28 -4.51 21.55
C TYR A 426 0.18 -6.02 21.34
N TYR A 427 -0.93 -6.42 20.76
CA TYR A 427 -1.26 -7.81 20.50
C TYR A 427 -1.49 -8.03 19.01
N VAL A 428 -1.14 -9.21 18.53
CA VAL A 428 -1.31 -9.61 17.13
C VAL A 428 -2.02 -10.96 17.10
N GLY A 429 -3.18 -11.02 16.46
CA GLY A 429 -3.85 -12.27 16.14
C GLY A 429 -3.17 -12.92 14.95
N ASN A 430 -2.78 -14.18 15.08
CA ASN A 430 -2.03 -14.92 14.09
C ASN A 430 -2.69 -16.27 13.80
N ARG A 431 -2.57 -16.71 12.56
CA ARG A 431 -3.20 -17.94 12.08
C ARG A 431 -2.59 -19.23 12.63
N ALA A 432 -1.36 -19.18 13.12
CA ALA A 432 -0.67 -20.37 13.60
C ALA A 432 -0.28 -20.30 15.08
N GLU A 433 -0.07 -19.10 15.61
CA GLU A 433 0.49 -18.84 16.94
C GLU A 433 -0.55 -18.43 17.99
N GLY A 434 -1.80 -18.20 17.58
CA GLY A 434 -2.82 -17.65 18.44
C GLY A 434 -2.71 -16.13 18.59
N ILE A 435 -2.67 -15.64 19.84
CA ILE A 435 -2.50 -14.21 20.12
C ILE A 435 -1.08 -13.97 20.62
N MET A 436 -0.29 -13.22 19.84
CA MET A 436 1.07 -12.84 20.22
C MET A 436 1.07 -11.51 20.96
N LYS A 437 1.79 -11.40 22.06
CA LYS A 437 2.01 -10.17 22.83
C LYS A 437 3.38 -9.61 22.57
N PHE A 438 3.44 -8.31 22.30
CA PHE A 438 4.67 -7.55 22.10
C PHE A 438 4.75 -6.37 23.06
N LYS A 439 5.98 -5.96 23.37
CA LYS A 439 6.27 -4.67 24.01
C LYS A 439 7.40 -3.99 23.24
N ASP A 440 7.11 -2.79 22.77
CA ASP A 440 7.96 -2.07 21.82
C ASP A 440 8.24 -2.98 20.60
N ASN A 441 9.48 -3.34 20.35
CA ASN A 441 9.84 -4.23 19.24
C ASN A 441 10.12 -5.67 19.70
N ASN A 442 9.82 -6.00 20.95
CA ASN A 442 10.16 -7.29 21.54
C ASN A 442 8.92 -8.19 21.62
N TYR A 443 9.01 -9.36 21.01
CA TYR A 443 8.07 -10.45 21.28
C TYR A 443 8.22 -10.91 22.72
N LEU A 444 7.12 -11.03 23.43
CA LEU A 444 7.09 -11.52 24.82
C LEU A 444 6.68 -12.98 24.87
N TYR A 445 5.48 -13.31 24.40
CA TYR A 445 4.94 -14.67 24.35
C TYR A 445 3.66 -14.76 23.51
N SER A 446 3.18 -16.00 23.32
CA SER A 446 1.92 -16.28 22.63
C SER A 446 0.93 -16.95 23.57
N TYR A 447 -0.32 -16.52 23.45
CA TYR A 447 -1.47 -17.24 23.98
C TYR A 447 -1.97 -18.22 22.92
N ASN A 448 -1.90 -19.52 23.20
CA ASN A 448 -2.29 -20.58 22.28
C ASN A 448 -2.85 -21.80 23.04
N GLY A 449 -3.08 -22.91 22.37
CA GLY A 449 -3.66 -24.09 22.99
C GLY A 449 -2.89 -24.72 24.17
N ASN A 450 -1.67 -24.24 24.44
CA ASN A 450 -0.91 -24.70 25.62
C ASN A 450 -1.27 -23.93 26.91
N ASN A 451 -1.68 -22.66 26.77
CA ASN A 451 -1.91 -21.76 27.91
C ASN A 451 -3.20 -20.93 27.77
N SER A 452 -4.07 -21.30 26.86
CA SER A 452 -5.36 -20.65 26.58
C SER A 452 -6.41 -21.65 26.10
N ASN A 453 -7.64 -21.20 25.92
CA ASN A 453 -8.74 -21.97 25.35
C ASN A 453 -8.75 -21.93 23.80
N ILE A 454 -7.72 -21.37 23.17
CA ILE A 454 -7.58 -21.37 21.72
C ILE A 454 -7.22 -22.79 21.27
N ASN A 455 -8.19 -23.50 20.71
CA ASN A 455 -7.99 -24.87 20.26
C ASN A 455 -7.37 -24.92 18.87
N GLU A 456 -6.68 -26.01 18.58
CA GLU A 456 -5.99 -26.25 17.32
C GLU A 456 -6.83 -27.11 16.37
N ILE A 457 -6.95 -26.69 15.08
CA ILE A 457 -7.39 -27.55 13.98
C ILE A 457 -6.30 -27.57 12.89
N TRP A 458 -5.97 -26.42 12.33
CA TRP A 458 -4.92 -26.25 11.33
C TRP A 458 -3.74 -25.42 11.86
N GLY A 459 -3.81 -24.96 13.08
CA GLY A 459 -2.97 -24.07 13.84
C GLY A 459 -3.83 -23.46 14.95
N TRP A 460 -3.27 -22.57 15.73
CA TRP A 460 -4.02 -21.79 16.74
C TRP A 460 -4.53 -20.48 16.10
N ASP A 461 -5.49 -20.64 15.20
CA ASP A 461 -5.96 -19.54 14.34
C ASP A 461 -6.79 -18.53 15.14
N VAL A 462 -6.33 -17.26 15.14
CA VAL A 462 -7.05 -16.11 15.71
C VAL A 462 -7.15 -15.02 14.64
N ASN A 463 -8.39 -14.72 14.23
CA ASN A 463 -8.68 -13.82 13.13
C ASN A 463 -8.88 -12.37 13.57
N GLY A 464 -9.44 -12.12 14.73
CA GLY A 464 -9.69 -10.78 15.25
C GLY A 464 -9.44 -10.70 16.75
N ILE A 465 -8.96 -9.55 17.20
CA ILE A 465 -8.77 -9.25 18.62
C ILE A 465 -9.19 -7.82 18.92
N ASP A 466 -9.76 -7.59 20.10
CA ASP A 466 -10.08 -6.26 20.61
C ASP A 466 -10.15 -6.25 22.15
N PHE A 467 -10.03 -5.07 22.74
CA PHE A 467 -10.22 -4.85 24.18
C PHE A 467 -11.59 -4.23 24.46
N ASP A 468 -12.27 -4.64 25.50
CA ASP A 468 -13.45 -3.95 26.01
C ASP A 468 -13.08 -2.77 26.92
N SER A 469 -14.09 -2.03 27.41
CA SER A 469 -13.90 -0.88 28.31
C SER A 469 -13.33 -1.23 29.68
N LYS A 470 -13.40 -2.50 30.09
CA LYS A 470 -12.84 -3.02 31.35
C LYS A 470 -11.38 -3.44 31.20
N GLY A 471 -10.88 -3.54 29.95
CA GLY A 471 -9.55 -4.02 29.62
C GLY A 471 -9.46 -5.54 29.46
N ASN A 472 -10.57 -6.25 29.30
CA ASN A 472 -10.57 -7.64 28.92
C ASN A 472 -10.17 -7.78 27.46
N LEU A 473 -9.30 -8.75 27.15
CA LEU A 473 -8.87 -9.07 25.79
C LEU A 473 -9.80 -10.12 25.19
N TRP A 474 -10.48 -9.74 24.12
CA TRP A 474 -11.37 -10.62 23.36
C TRP A 474 -10.71 -11.09 22.07
N GLY A 475 -10.99 -12.33 21.67
CA GLY A 475 -10.50 -12.89 20.41
C GLY A 475 -11.56 -13.74 19.71
N ILE A 476 -11.56 -13.74 18.38
CA ILE A 476 -12.34 -14.66 17.56
C ILE A 476 -11.39 -15.67 16.92
N THR A 477 -11.69 -16.97 17.12
CA THR A 477 -10.87 -18.07 16.59
C THR A 477 -11.31 -18.46 15.18
N GLY A 478 -10.47 -19.23 14.49
CA GLY A 478 -10.69 -19.64 13.12
C GLY A 478 -11.71 -20.76 12.92
N THR A 479 -11.80 -21.20 11.69
CA THR A 479 -12.82 -22.14 11.19
C THR A 479 -12.92 -23.44 11.97
N GLY A 480 -14.12 -23.75 12.41
CA GLY A 480 -14.44 -25.02 13.07
C GLY A 480 -13.83 -25.19 14.45
N VAL A 481 -13.24 -24.14 15.02
CA VAL A 481 -12.67 -24.14 16.37
C VAL A 481 -13.75 -23.77 17.38
N THR A 482 -13.82 -24.52 18.47
CA THR A 482 -14.64 -24.19 19.65
C THR A 482 -13.75 -24.03 20.86
N PRO A 483 -13.91 -22.96 21.66
CA PRO A 483 -14.89 -21.87 21.53
C PRO A 483 -14.56 -20.92 20.38
N MET A 484 -15.60 -20.37 19.72
CA MET A 484 -15.42 -19.37 18.66
C MET A 484 -14.92 -18.04 19.21
N ILE A 485 -15.44 -17.61 20.35
CA ILE A 485 -15.02 -16.38 21.03
C ILE A 485 -14.31 -16.77 22.33
N VAL A 486 -13.14 -16.18 22.53
CA VAL A 486 -12.34 -16.34 23.75
C VAL A 486 -12.13 -15.00 24.43
N MET A 487 -12.05 -14.99 25.74
CA MET A 487 -11.82 -13.79 26.53
C MET A 487 -10.80 -14.06 27.63
N LEU A 488 -9.82 -13.17 27.76
CA LEU A 488 -8.91 -13.11 28.87
C LEU A 488 -9.26 -11.90 29.75
N PRO A 489 -9.63 -12.13 31.05
CA PRO A 489 -9.95 -11.03 31.94
C PRO A 489 -8.79 -10.05 32.16
N ALA A 490 -9.09 -8.76 32.32
CA ALA A 490 -8.11 -7.69 32.48
C ALA A 490 -7.06 -7.98 33.57
N ALA A 491 -7.47 -8.55 34.69
CA ALA A 491 -6.57 -8.95 35.77
C ALA A 491 -5.53 -10.00 35.35
N LYS A 492 -5.80 -10.75 34.28
CA LYS A 492 -4.90 -11.77 33.70
C LYS A 492 -4.09 -11.27 32.52
N VAL A 493 -4.58 -10.27 31.80
CA VAL A 493 -3.86 -9.61 30.69
C VAL A 493 -2.52 -9.03 31.16
N ALA A 494 -2.46 -8.51 32.38
CA ALA A 494 -1.27 -7.95 32.99
C ALA A 494 -0.23 -9.02 33.43
N GLN A 495 -0.60 -10.30 33.47
CA GLN A 495 0.31 -11.38 33.87
C GLN A 495 1.19 -11.83 32.70
N GLU A 496 2.41 -12.29 33.02
CA GLU A 496 3.34 -12.81 32.03
C GLU A 496 2.96 -14.21 31.53
N THR A 497 2.21 -14.99 32.33
CA THR A 497 1.81 -16.36 32.00
C THR A 497 0.35 -16.57 32.34
N THR A 498 -0.36 -17.35 31.53
CA THR A 498 -1.73 -17.76 31.71
C THR A 498 -1.85 -19.28 31.65
N THR A 499 -2.93 -19.80 32.18
CA THR A 499 -3.37 -21.19 32.03
C THR A 499 -4.69 -21.24 31.29
N LYS A 500 -5.12 -22.41 30.86
CA LYS A 500 -6.42 -22.56 30.17
C LYS A 500 -7.59 -22.11 31.04
N ASP A 501 -7.49 -22.31 32.39
CA ASP A 501 -8.52 -21.91 33.33
C ASP A 501 -8.65 -20.39 33.52
N ASP A 502 -7.67 -19.61 33.09
CA ASP A 502 -7.71 -18.15 33.13
C ASP A 502 -8.55 -17.56 31.98
N TRP A 503 -8.85 -18.37 30.98
CA TRP A 503 -9.58 -17.96 29.80
C TRP A 503 -11.04 -18.37 29.84
N ILE A 504 -11.90 -17.53 29.36
CA ILE A 504 -13.33 -17.77 29.22
C ILE A 504 -13.61 -18.04 27.74
N GLY A 505 -14.27 -19.15 27.47
CA GLY A 505 -14.70 -19.52 26.11
C GLY A 505 -16.21 -19.43 25.99
N VAL A 506 -16.68 -18.75 24.94
CA VAL A 506 -18.11 -18.78 24.59
C VAL A 506 -18.30 -19.96 23.63
N ASN A 507 -18.93 -21.01 24.15
CA ASN A 507 -19.15 -22.24 23.40
C ASN A 507 -20.32 -22.05 22.44
N ASN A 508 -20.03 -22.06 21.15
CA ASN A 508 -20.98 -22.10 20.05
C ASN A 508 -20.57 -23.15 19.05
N GLU A 509 -21.58 -23.78 18.45
CA GLU A 509 -21.37 -24.76 17.37
C GLU A 509 -21.03 -24.13 16.02
N PHE A 510 -20.87 -22.78 15.95
CA PHE A 510 -20.62 -22.05 14.71
C PHE A 510 -19.14 -21.70 14.63
N GLY A 511 -18.48 -22.17 13.59
CA GLY A 511 -17.10 -21.79 13.29
C GLY A 511 -17.07 -20.54 12.42
N ALA A 512 -16.35 -19.50 12.86
CA ALA A 512 -15.95 -18.44 11.95
C ALA A 512 -15.04 -19.02 10.86
N THR A 513 -15.10 -18.47 9.65
CA THR A 513 -14.15 -18.79 8.60
C THR A 513 -12.89 -17.94 8.72
N HIS A 514 -12.04 -17.92 7.70
CA HIS A 514 -10.72 -17.32 7.75
C HIS A 514 -10.68 -15.78 7.91
N ASP A 515 -11.81 -15.08 7.79
CA ASP A 515 -11.89 -13.61 7.85
C ASP A 515 -12.74 -13.09 9.04
N GLY A 516 -12.71 -13.80 10.17
CA GLY A 516 -13.45 -13.41 11.37
C GLY A 516 -13.04 -12.03 11.90
N TYR A 517 -14.00 -11.23 12.31
CA TYR A 517 -13.83 -9.91 12.89
C TYR A 517 -14.50 -9.83 14.27
N ILE A 518 -13.90 -9.10 15.20
CA ILE A 518 -14.49 -8.85 16.53
C ILE A 518 -14.37 -7.36 16.87
N LEU A 519 -15.43 -6.82 17.43
CA LEU A 519 -15.52 -5.48 18.02
C LEU A 519 -16.05 -5.60 19.45
N ALA A 520 -15.23 -5.26 20.41
CA ALA A 520 -15.64 -5.13 21.80
C ALA A 520 -16.09 -3.69 22.05
N CYS A 521 -17.39 -3.44 22.09
CA CYS A 521 -17.94 -2.10 22.29
C CYS A 521 -17.51 -1.52 23.63
N LYS A 522 -17.08 -0.25 23.63
CA LYS A 522 -16.56 0.46 24.82
C LYS A 522 -17.69 1.19 25.56
N LYS A 523 -18.80 1.49 24.87
CA LYS A 523 -19.94 2.29 25.39
C LYS A 523 -21.19 1.46 25.64
N SER A 524 -21.20 0.21 25.18
CA SER A 524 -22.21 -0.78 25.47
C SER A 524 -21.57 -2.07 25.96
N ASN A 525 -22.38 -2.96 26.57
CA ASN A 525 -21.88 -4.25 27.07
C ASN A 525 -22.02 -5.34 26.01
N VAL A 526 -21.68 -5.02 24.74
CA VAL A 526 -21.87 -5.89 23.59
C VAL A 526 -20.54 -6.16 22.91
N ILE A 527 -20.28 -7.42 22.66
CA ILE A 527 -19.23 -7.87 21.75
C ILE A 527 -19.91 -8.27 20.45
N ILE A 528 -19.47 -7.68 19.34
CA ILE A 528 -19.97 -7.96 18.00
C ILE A 528 -18.91 -8.79 17.28
N ALA A 529 -19.31 -9.93 16.74
CA ALA A 529 -18.43 -10.79 15.96
C ALA A 529 -19.13 -11.19 14.65
N PHE A 530 -18.38 -11.36 13.59
CA PHE A 530 -18.91 -11.80 12.29
C PHE A 530 -17.82 -12.47 11.45
N ASP A 531 -18.28 -13.22 10.45
CA ASP A 531 -17.45 -13.83 9.44
C ASP A 531 -17.54 -13.02 8.14
N GLY A 532 -16.39 -12.49 7.67
CA GLY A 532 -16.33 -11.65 6.47
C GLY A 532 -16.51 -12.41 5.14
N GLN A 533 -16.62 -13.75 5.14
CA GLN A 533 -16.64 -14.56 3.92
C GLN A 533 -18.02 -15.05 3.48
N GLY A 534 -18.94 -15.21 4.40
CA GLY A 534 -20.25 -15.79 4.14
C GLY A 534 -21.20 -14.82 3.42
N GLU A 535 -21.81 -15.23 2.31
CA GLU A 535 -23.02 -14.56 1.83
C GLU A 535 -24.14 -14.79 2.85
N ASN A 536 -24.72 -13.70 3.36
CA ASN A 536 -25.71 -13.72 4.44
C ASN A 536 -25.22 -14.37 5.75
N ALA A 537 -23.90 -14.26 6.01
CA ALA A 537 -23.38 -14.70 7.30
C ALA A 537 -24.00 -13.88 8.45
N PRO A 538 -24.33 -14.51 9.57
CA PRO A 538 -24.91 -13.79 10.69
C PRO A 538 -23.90 -12.85 11.36
N ILE A 539 -24.44 -11.80 11.98
CA ILE A 539 -23.75 -11.07 13.03
C ILE A 539 -24.03 -11.77 14.36
N TYR A 540 -22.99 -12.00 15.12
CA TYR A 540 -23.07 -12.56 16.45
C TYR A 540 -22.95 -11.44 17.49
N PHE A 541 -23.92 -11.37 18.41
CA PHE A 541 -23.93 -10.44 19.53
C PHE A 541 -23.75 -11.23 20.83
N TYR A 542 -22.73 -10.90 21.58
CA TYR A 542 -22.55 -11.41 22.92
C TYR A 542 -22.71 -10.25 23.90
N THR A 543 -23.79 -10.29 24.68
CA THR A 543 -24.15 -9.23 25.61
C THR A 543 -23.78 -9.63 27.02
N THR A 544 -22.82 -8.93 27.66
CA THR A 544 -22.25 -9.26 28.97
C THR A 544 -23.02 -8.64 30.13
N LYS A 545 -24.07 -7.87 29.89
CA LYS A 545 -24.85 -7.09 30.89
C LYS A 545 -24.00 -6.30 31.89
N GLY A 546 -22.73 -6.10 31.59
CA GLY A 546 -21.78 -5.38 32.44
C GLY A 546 -21.39 -6.08 33.72
N THR A 547 -21.70 -7.36 33.87
CA THR A 547 -21.30 -8.20 35.02
C THR A 547 -20.07 -9.03 34.65
N ASP A 548 -19.44 -9.65 35.67
CA ASP A 548 -18.34 -10.60 35.46
C ASP A 548 -18.85 -12.05 35.53
N THR A 549 -20.17 -12.21 35.51
CA THR A 549 -20.86 -13.50 35.65
C THR A 549 -21.36 -13.95 34.29
N LEU A 550 -20.83 -15.04 33.75
CA LEU A 550 -21.22 -15.56 32.42
C LEU A 550 -22.65 -16.10 32.37
N THR A 551 -23.28 -16.41 33.52
CA THR A 551 -24.61 -17.06 33.58
C THR A 551 -25.76 -16.11 33.20
N ASP A 552 -25.53 -14.80 33.22
CA ASP A 552 -26.51 -13.77 32.80
C ASP A 552 -26.23 -13.20 31.41
N ASP A 553 -25.16 -13.63 30.78
CA ASP A 553 -24.79 -13.25 29.45
C ASP A 553 -25.71 -13.88 28.39
N LYS A 554 -25.88 -13.18 27.29
CA LYS A 554 -26.74 -13.63 26.19
C LYS A 554 -25.97 -13.61 24.87
N PHE A 555 -26.04 -14.75 24.18
CA PHE A 555 -25.57 -14.87 22.82
C PHE A 555 -26.75 -14.81 21.84
N THR A 556 -26.64 -13.99 20.77
CA THR A 556 -27.68 -13.84 19.75
C THR A 556 -27.05 -13.84 18.37
N GLU A 557 -27.67 -14.54 17.45
CA GLU A 557 -27.31 -14.61 16.04
C GLU A 557 -28.36 -13.91 15.21
N ILE A 558 -27.96 -12.96 14.33
CA ILE A 558 -28.90 -12.21 13.48
C ILE A 558 -28.37 -12.20 12.04
N SER A 559 -29.14 -12.81 11.12
CA SER A 559 -28.85 -12.83 9.67
C SER A 559 -29.73 -11.87 8.87
N TYR A 560 -30.85 -11.40 9.47
CA TYR A 560 -31.79 -10.49 8.83
C TYR A 560 -32.10 -9.33 9.76
N PHE A 561 -32.02 -8.13 9.20
CA PHE A 561 -32.28 -6.89 9.92
C PHE A 561 -33.55 -6.21 9.39
N THR A 562 -34.22 -5.48 10.24
CA THR A 562 -35.34 -4.60 9.86
C THR A 562 -34.85 -3.16 9.96
N ASP A 563 -34.95 -2.40 8.86
CA ASP A 563 -34.55 -0.99 8.83
C ASP A 563 -35.65 -0.05 9.42
N GLN A 564 -35.32 1.23 9.50
CA GLN A 564 -36.23 2.29 10.00
C GLN A 564 -37.52 2.44 9.20
N ASP A 565 -37.62 1.93 7.98
CA ASP A 565 -38.80 1.94 7.13
C ASP A 565 -39.62 0.63 7.26
N GLY A 566 -39.20 -0.29 8.12
CA GLY A 566 -39.81 -1.60 8.30
C GLY A 566 -39.45 -2.61 7.21
N ARG A 567 -38.41 -2.36 6.39
CA ARG A 567 -37.98 -3.27 5.36
C ARG A 567 -36.97 -4.24 5.92
N GLN A 568 -37.13 -5.50 5.60
CA GLN A 568 -36.16 -6.53 5.93
C GLN A 568 -35.09 -6.65 4.85
N PHE A 569 -33.85 -6.82 5.27
CA PHE A 569 -32.72 -7.12 4.40
C PHE A 569 -31.78 -8.11 5.10
N SER A 570 -30.99 -8.85 4.32
CA SER A 570 -29.97 -9.74 4.86
C SER A 570 -28.74 -8.96 5.31
N SER A 571 -27.92 -9.59 6.13
CA SER A 571 -26.66 -8.98 6.60
C SER A 571 -25.62 -8.75 5.51
N TYR A 572 -25.85 -9.18 4.26
CA TYR A 572 -24.87 -9.14 3.18
C TYR A 572 -23.51 -9.79 3.56
N LYS A 573 -22.43 -9.38 2.93
CA LYS A 573 -21.07 -9.66 3.43
C LYS A 573 -20.63 -8.52 4.33
N ILE A 574 -20.46 -8.80 5.60
CA ILE A 574 -19.99 -7.82 6.57
C ILE A 574 -18.47 -7.82 6.58
N ILE A 575 -17.88 -6.65 6.42
CA ILE A 575 -16.43 -6.49 6.25
C ILE A 575 -15.80 -5.84 7.46
N CYS A 576 -16.45 -4.80 8.01
CA CYS A 576 -15.90 -4.04 9.12
C CYS A 576 -17.02 -3.48 10.02
N ALA A 577 -16.65 -3.13 11.23
CA ALA A 577 -17.53 -2.45 12.19
C ALA A 577 -16.75 -1.38 12.95
N LEU A 578 -17.42 -0.28 13.30
CA LEU A 578 -16.87 0.82 14.07
C LEU A 578 -17.86 1.25 15.14
N GLU A 579 -17.47 1.24 16.41
CA GLU A 579 -18.20 1.94 17.47
C GLU A 579 -17.84 3.43 17.42
N CYS A 580 -18.86 4.27 17.24
CA CYS A 580 -18.71 5.71 17.17
C CYS A 580 -18.65 6.36 18.56
N SER A 581 -18.20 7.61 18.59
CA SER A 581 -18.11 8.41 19.82
C SER A 581 -19.45 8.65 20.51
N ASP A 582 -20.57 8.50 19.81
CA ASP A 582 -21.94 8.58 20.35
C ASP A 582 -22.49 7.21 20.82
N GLY A 583 -21.73 6.12 20.69
CA GLY A 583 -22.09 4.76 21.10
C GLY A 583 -22.88 3.96 20.06
N LYS A 584 -23.14 4.51 18.92
CA LYS A 584 -23.70 3.78 17.78
C LYS A 584 -22.61 2.93 17.12
N VAL A 585 -23.00 1.88 16.41
CA VAL A 585 -22.06 1.08 15.63
C VAL A 585 -22.40 1.18 14.16
N TRP A 586 -21.42 1.53 13.35
CA TRP A 586 -21.50 1.51 11.90
C TRP A 586 -20.95 0.20 11.36
N ILE A 587 -21.69 -0.41 10.45
CA ILE A 587 -21.35 -1.69 9.82
C ILE A 587 -21.08 -1.45 8.34
N GLY A 588 -19.87 -1.79 7.88
CA GLY A 588 -19.49 -1.76 6.47
C GLY A 588 -19.71 -3.12 5.81
N THR A 589 -20.31 -3.12 4.62
CA THR A 589 -20.70 -4.31 3.89
C THR A 589 -20.27 -4.23 2.41
N ASP A 590 -20.60 -5.26 1.63
CA ASP A 590 -20.44 -5.24 0.18
C ASP A 590 -21.57 -4.44 -0.53
N ASP A 591 -22.54 -3.92 0.21
CA ASP A 591 -23.63 -3.02 -0.29
C ASP A 591 -23.75 -1.75 0.56
N GLY A 592 -22.61 -1.11 0.86
CA GLY A 592 -22.55 0.14 1.61
C GLY A 592 -22.57 -0.02 3.12
N VAL A 593 -23.26 0.90 3.81
CA VAL A 593 -23.19 1.05 5.27
C VAL A 593 -24.58 1.03 5.90
N PHE A 594 -24.71 0.40 7.06
CA PHE A 594 -25.86 0.59 7.96
C PHE A 594 -25.40 0.82 9.41
N GLU A 595 -26.26 1.41 10.21
CA GLU A 595 -25.99 1.82 11.59
C GLU A 595 -26.82 0.99 12.57
N LEU A 596 -26.19 0.53 13.64
CA LEU A 596 -26.82 -0.01 14.85
C LEU A 596 -26.98 1.15 15.83
N PRO A 597 -28.20 1.75 15.97
CA PRO A 597 -28.38 2.93 16.80
C PRO A 597 -28.27 2.63 18.30
N ASN A 598 -28.48 1.39 18.69
CA ASN A 598 -28.27 0.87 20.02
C ASN A 598 -27.95 -0.62 19.89
N PRO A 599 -26.69 -1.02 20.01
CA PRO A 599 -26.27 -2.42 19.80
C PRO A 599 -26.97 -3.43 20.71
N GLU A 600 -27.26 -3.08 21.98
CA GLU A 600 -27.96 -3.95 22.92
C GLU A 600 -29.39 -4.23 22.45
N LYS A 601 -30.13 -3.20 22.02
CA LYS A 601 -31.50 -3.36 21.50
C LYS A 601 -31.52 -4.12 20.18
N VAL A 602 -30.53 -3.89 19.29
CA VAL A 602 -30.43 -4.64 18.05
C VAL A 602 -30.15 -6.11 18.31
N ALA A 603 -29.33 -6.44 19.29
CA ALA A 603 -29.11 -7.82 19.75
C ALA A 603 -30.39 -8.50 20.26
N GLU A 604 -31.41 -7.73 20.65
CA GLU A 604 -32.75 -8.19 21.07
C GLU A 604 -33.77 -8.20 19.93
N GLY A 605 -33.37 -7.92 18.69
CA GLY A 605 -34.25 -7.85 17.50
C GLY A 605 -34.76 -6.45 17.21
N GLY A 606 -34.09 -5.41 17.70
CA GLY A 606 -34.41 -4.00 17.38
C GLY A 606 -34.05 -3.61 15.93
N THR A 607 -34.54 -2.43 15.53
CA THR A 607 -34.31 -1.90 14.19
C THR A 607 -32.92 -1.30 14.02
N VAL A 608 -32.40 -1.38 12.79
CA VAL A 608 -31.16 -0.72 12.34
C VAL A 608 -31.51 0.50 11.45
N VAL A 609 -30.50 1.31 11.13
CA VAL A 609 -30.67 2.46 10.24
C VAL A 609 -29.87 2.28 8.96
N ARG A 610 -30.53 2.21 7.82
CA ARG A 610 -29.89 2.38 6.52
C ARG A 610 -29.81 3.87 6.21
N ILE A 611 -28.60 4.41 6.28
CA ILE A 611 -28.36 5.86 6.16
C ILE A 611 -28.74 6.33 4.76
N LYS A 612 -29.48 7.43 4.66
CA LYS A 612 -29.99 7.98 3.40
C LYS A 612 -29.32 9.32 3.10
N VAL A 613 -28.70 9.42 1.93
CA VAL A 613 -28.07 10.63 1.41
C VAL A 613 -29.01 11.30 0.40
N PRO A 614 -29.47 12.55 0.62
CA PRO A 614 -30.29 13.28 -0.33
C PRO A 614 -29.54 13.48 -1.67
N ARG A 615 -30.27 13.35 -2.79
CA ARG A 615 -29.65 13.49 -4.12
C ARG A 615 -29.27 14.91 -4.49
N ASN A 616 -29.85 15.91 -3.87
CA ASN A 616 -29.62 17.34 -4.15
C ASN A 616 -29.82 17.75 -5.64
N ASP A 617 -30.60 16.95 -6.38
CA ASP A 617 -30.87 17.13 -7.81
C ASP A 617 -32.24 17.83 -8.07
N GLY A 618 -32.82 18.41 -7.03
CA GLY A 618 -34.14 19.03 -7.07
C GLY A 618 -35.29 18.04 -6.91
N THR A 619 -35.02 16.73 -6.81
CA THR A 619 -36.00 15.71 -6.40
C THR A 619 -35.99 15.56 -4.88
N ASN A 620 -37.06 15.03 -4.31
CA ASN A 620 -37.10 14.70 -2.88
C ASN A 620 -36.70 13.22 -2.66
N LEU A 621 -35.69 12.75 -3.43
CA LEU A 621 -35.19 11.38 -3.38
C LEU A 621 -33.85 11.32 -2.63
N ALA A 622 -33.59 10.17 -2.05
CA ALA A 622 -32.33 9.86 -1.39
C ALA A 622 -31.88 8.44 -1.77
N ASP A 623 -30.56 8.25 -1.84
CA ASP A 623 -29.93 6.95 -2.01
C ASP A 623 -29.40 6.45 -0.66
N TYR A 624 -29.24 5.15 -0.51
CA TYR A 624 -28.53 4.62 0.65
C TYR A 624 -27.03 4.95 0.55
N LEU A 625 -26.43 5.30 1.69
CA LEU A 625 -25.02 5.66 1.76
C LEU A 625 -24.14 4.54 1.19
N LEU A 626 -23.39 4.87 0.14
CA LEU A 626 -22.46 4.00 -0.57
C LEU A 626 -23.09 2.68 -1.06
N ALA A 627 -24.39 2.69 -1.42
CA ALA A 627 -25.04 1.51 -2.00
C ALA A 627 -24.23 0.94 -3.18
N SER A 628 -24.11 -0.38 -3.24
CA SER A 628 -23.29 -1.12 -4.24
C SER A 628 -21.77 -0.87 -4.14
N GLN A 629 -21.28 -0.28 -3.05
CA GLN A 629 -19.84 -0.15 -2.79
C GLN A 629 -19.39 -1.17 -1.73
N LEU A 630 -18.27 -1.81 -1.98
CA LEU A 630 -17.62 -2.67 -1.01
C LEU A 630 -16.83 -1.82 0.01
N VAL A 631 -17.35 -1.71 1.23
CA VAL A 631 -16.76 -0.92 2.30
C VAL A 631 -15.74 -1.76 3.06
N MET A 632 -14.46 -1.39 2.96
CA MET A 632 -13.35 -2.14 3.55
C MET A 632 -13.07 -1.76 5.00
N CYS A 633 -13.17 -0.47 5.33
CA CYS A 633 -12.88 0.03 6.68
C CYS A 633 -13.58 1.36 6.92
N ILE A 634 -13.92 1.64 8.17
CA ILE A 634 -14.50 2.92 8.62
C ILE A 634 -13.71 3.42 9.82
N ALA A 635 -13.40 4.72 9.85
CA ALA A 635 -12.80 5.40 10.99
C ALA A 635 -13.53 6.71 11.30
N GLU A 636 -13.66 7.05 12.57
CA GLU A 636 -14.24 8.32 13.02
C GLU A 636 -13.13 9.32 13.34
N ASP A 637 -13.28 10.57 12.90
CA ASP A 637 -12.37 11.65 13.27
C ASP A 637 -12.85 12.40 14.52
N SER A 638 -12.06 13.37 14.96
CA SER A 638 -12.30 14.12 16.18
C SER A 638 -13.59 14.97 16.16
N SER A 639 -14.22 15.13 14.99
CA SER A 639 -15.50 15.84 14.83
C SER A 639 -16.68 14.89 14.64
N GLY A 640 -16.45 13.60 14.82
CA GLY A 640 -17.47 12.59 14.62
C GLY A 640 -17.77 12.27 13.14
N ARG A 641 -17.05 12.88 12.17
CA ARG A 641 -17.19 12.56 10.75
C ARG A 641 -16.57 11.18 10.47
N LYS A 642 -17.04 10.50 9.42
CA LYS A 642 -16.56 9.14 9.10
C LYS A 642 -15.76 9.16 7.81
N TRP A 643 -14.55 8.60 7.90
CA TRP A 643 -13.69 8.24 6.80
C TRP A 643 -13.99 6.80 6.42
N ILE A 644 -14.37 6.57 5.17
CA ILE A 644 -14.81 5.26 4.68
C ILE A 644 -13.92 4.84 3.52
N ALA A 645 -13.17 3.76 3.73
CA ALA A 645 -12.34 3.13 2.72
C ALA A 645 -13.16 2.13 1.90
N THR A 646 -13.03 2.17 0.57
CA THR A 646 -13.71 1.27 -0.35
C THR A 646 -12.73 0.53 -1.24
N ARG A 647 -13.13 -0.61 -1.78
CA ARG A 647 -12.29 -1.42 -2.65
C ARG A 647 -12.04 -0.79 -4.02
N ASP A 648 -13.08 -0.20 -4.64
CA ASP A 648 -12.98 0.21 -6.05
C ASP A 648 -13.30 1.71 -6.26
N SER A 649 -13.63 2.44 -5.18
CA SER A 649 -14.09 3.83 -5.25
C SER A 649 -13.32 4.81 -4.38
N GLY A 650 -12.15 4.42 -3.85
CA GLY A 650 -11.29 5.30 -3.04
C GLY A 650 -11.83 5.53 -1.64
N ILE A 651 -11.71 6.77 -1.15
CA ILE A 651 -12.05 7.18 0.22
C ILE A 651 -13.14 8.25 0.21
N TYR A 652 -14.14 8.06 1.05
CA TYR A 652 -15.17 9.06 1.33
C TYR A 652 -15.00 9.65 2.73
N LEU A 653 -15.14 10.96 2.85
CA LEU A 653 -15.38 11.63 4.12
C LEU A 653 -16.85 12.04 4.15
N VAL A 654 -17.60 11.58 5.14
CA VAL A 654 -19.02 11.89 5.30
C VAL A 654 -19.27 12.59 6.63
N SER A 655 -20.41 13.30 6.71
CA SER A 655 -20.86 13.96 7.94
C SER A 655 -21.01 12.97 9.10
N SER A 656 -21.10 13.48 10.33
CA SER A 656 -21.22 12.65 11.52
C SER A 656 -22.44 11.72 11.52
N ASP A 657 -23.52 12.13 10.85
CA ASP A 657 -24.75 11.36 10.68
C ASP A 657 -24.81 10.60 9.31
N GLY A 658 -23.78 10.78 8.46
CA GLY A 658 -23.66 10.13 7.15
C GLY A 658 -24.60 10.65 6.07
N THR A 659 -25.30 11.75 6.31
CA THR A 659 -26.30 12.29 5.36
C THR A 659 -25.68 13.16 4.27
N GLU A 660 -24.40 13.54 4.43
CA GLU A 660 -23.65 14.37 3.48
C GLU A 660 -22.28 13.75 3.18
N ILE A 661 -21.94 13.69 1.88
CA ILE A 661 -20.56 13.38 1.43
C ILE A 661 -19.79 14.70 1.37
N ILE A 662 -18.83 14.88 2.28
CA ILE A 662 -18.02 16.10 2.41
C ILE A 662 -16.88 16.10 1.40
N GLU A 663 -16.16 14.99 1.29
CA GLU A 663 -15.05 14.82 0.34
C GLU A 663 -15.04 13.39 -0.23
N HIS A 664 -14.53 13.26 -1.44
CA HIS A 664 -14.32 11.98 -2.10
C HIS A 664 -12.97 11.99 -2.81
N PHE A 665 -12.03 11.18 -2.32
CA PHE A 665 -10.68 11.04 -2.87
C PHE A 665 -10.57 9.77 -3.69
N THR A 666 -10.09 9.94 -4.91
CA THR A 666 -9.83 8.88 -5.88
C THR A 666 -8.44 9.04 -6.48
N GLN A 667 -7.99 8.08 -7.27
CA GLN A 667 -6.75 8.20 -8.04
C GLN A 667 -6.75 9.40 -9.01
N ASP A 668 -7.93 9.90 -9.42
CA ASP A 668 -8.03 10.99 -10.39
C ASP A 668 -7.89 12.38 -9.75
N ASN A 669 -8.12 12.50 -8.44
CA ASN A 669 -8.13 13.78 -7.73
C ASN A 669 -7.25 13.83 -6.47
N SER A 670 -6.47 12.79 -6.23
CA SER A 670 -5.59 12.70 -5.06
C SER A 670 -4.26 12.04 -5.43
N VAL A 671 -3.46 11.69 -4.41
CA VAL A 671 -2.18 10.98 -4.55
C VAL A 671 -2.33 9.47 -4.59
N PHE A 672 -3.55 8.97 -4.59
CA PHE A 672 -3.79 7.53 -4.59
C PHE A 672 -3.32 6.89 -5.89
N ASN A 673 -2.68 5.75 -5.74
CA ASN A 673 -2.26 4.93 -6.87
C ASN A 673 -3.38 3.99 -7.37
N SER A 674 -4.36 3.75 -6.54
CA SER A 674 -5.51 2.91 -6.83
C SER A 674 -6.69 3.36 -6.00
N ASN A 675 -7.89 3.13 -6.49
CA ASN A 675 -9.12 3.30 -5.71
C ASN A 675 -9.35 2.14 -4.72
N ASP A 676 -8.48 1.11 -4.73
CA ASP A 676 -8.54 -0.02 -3.79
C ASP A 676 -7.82 0.35 -2.49
N VAL A 677 -8.59 0.75 -1.48
CA VAL A 677 -8.10 1.15 -0.16
C VAL A 677 -8.64 0.20 0.90
N HIS A 678 -7.75 -0.45 1.62
CA HIS A 678 -8.10 -1.55 2.52
C HIS A 678 -8.39 -1.10 3.95
N SER A 679 -7.71 -0.07 4.41
CA SER A 679 -7.81 0.35 5.81
C SER A 679 -7.70 1.86 5.97
N VAL A 680 -8.32 2.39 7.02
CA VAL A 680 -8.26 3.78 7.41
C VAL A 680 -8.22 3.91 8.92
N ILE A 681 -7.43 4.87 9.44
CA ILE A 681 -7.38 5.23 10.85
C ILE A 681 -7.10 6.71 11.05
N CYS A 682 -7.80 7.34 11.99
CA CYS A 682 -7.56 8.71 12.42
C CYS A 682 -6.60 8.73 13.62
N SER A 683 -5.64 9.64 13.62
CA SER A 683 -4.75 9.84 14.76
C SER A 683 -5.51 10.43 15.95
N PRO A 684 -5.43 9.84 17.15
CA PRO A 684 -6.11 10.39 18.32
C PRO A 684 -5.41 11.63 18.89
N VAL A 685 -4.22 11.99 18.42
CA VAL A 685 -3.41 13.11 18.95
C VAL A 685 -3.14 14.21 17.93
N SER A 686 -3.55 14.01 16.67
CA SER A 686 -3.30 14.99 15.60
C SER A 686 -4.43 14.98 14.57
N ASN A 687 -4.33 15.85 13.56
CA ASN A 687 -5.25 15.85 12.41
C ASN A 687 -4.85 14.87 11.29
N ALA A 688 -3.93 13.97 11.54
CA ALA A 688 -3.50 13.00 10.53
C ALA A 688 -4.50 11.86 10.39
N VAL A 689 -4.81 11.51 9.16
CA VAL A 689 -5.57 10.31 8.77
C VAL A 689 -4.67 9.45 7.89
N TYR A 690 -4.62 8.16 8.18
CA TYR A 690 -3.79 7.21 7.45
C TYR A 690 -4.67 6.25 6.67
N PHE A 691 -4.26 5.95 5.44
CA PHE A 691 -4.97 5.05 4.53
C PHE A 691 -4.01 3.99 4.01
N GLY A 692 -4.35 2.73 4.19
CA GLY A 692 -3.54 1.59 3.77
C GLY A 692 -4.08 0.92 2.51
N GLY A 693 -3.18 0.60 1.60
CA GLY A 693 -3.47 -0.12 0.37
C GLY A 693 -2.37 -1.15 0.03
N ALA A 694 -2.36 -1.61 -1.21
CA ALA A 694 -1.35 -2.52 -1.70
C ALA A 694 -0.02 -1.80 -1.92
N GLY A 695 1.00 -2.15 -1.16
CA GLY A 695 2.36 -1.63 -1.30
C GLY A 695 2.57 -0.17 -0.85
N ILE A 696 1.59 0.45 -0.18
CA ILE A 696 1.62 1.88 0.09
C ILE A 696 0.76 2.27 1.29
N LEU A 697 1.22 3.26 2.04
CA LEU A 697 0.47 3.95 3.07
C LEU A 697 0.43 5.44 2.75
N TYR A 698 -0.74 6.01 2.81
CA TYR A 698 -0.94 7.45 2.67
C TYR A 698 -1.25 8.07 4.01
N LYS A 699 -0.78 9.29 4.22
CA LYS A 699 -1.14 10.13 5.35
C LYS A 699 -1.68 11.46 4.81
N TYR A 700 -2.84 11.84 5.28
CA TYR A 700 -3.50 13.09 4.96
C TYR A 700 -3.65 13.96 6.20
N ASN A 701 -3.32 15.23 6.10
CA ASN A 701 -3.52 16.21 7.16
C ASN A 701 -4.92 16.82 7.01
N ALA A 702 -5.89 16.21 7.69
CA ALA A 702 -7.32 16.56 7.58
C ALA A 702 -7.66 17.90 8.25
N THR A 703 -8.91 18.32 8.08
CA THR A 703 -9.47 19.58 8.62
C THR A 703 -10.01 19.47 10.03
N ALA A 704 -9.99 18.26 10.65
CA ALA A 704 -10.36 18.05 12.05
C ALA A 704 -9.15 17.59 12.87
N ALA A 705 -9.09 17.98 14.12
CA ALA A 705 -8.07 17.56 15.07
C ALA A 705 -8.69 17.35 16.47
N PRO A 706 -8.05 16.59 17.36
CA PRO A 706 -8.50 16.45 18.73
C PRO A 706 -8.70 17.81 19.41
N ALA A 707 -9.82 17.95 20.12
CA ALA A 707 -10.17 19.19 20.82
C ALA A 707 -9.21 19.45 21.99
N ALA A 708 -8.89 20.72 22.20
CA ALA A 708 -8.19 21.14 23.40
C ALA A 708 -9.16 21.27 24.59
N GLU A 709 -8.66 21.16 25.80
CA GLU A 709 -9.45 21.37 27.03
C GLU A 709 -9.75 22.86 27.29
N ASP A 710 -8.87 23.74 26.80
CA ASP A 710 -8.98 25.17 26.90
C ASP A 710 -8.33 25.88 25.70
N TYR A 711 -8.36 27.23 25.69
CA TYR A 711 -7.78 28.06 24.64
C TYR A 711 -6.35 28.57 24.94
N SER A 712 -5.61 27.93 25.84
CA SER A 712 -4.27 28.40 26.25
C SER A 712 -3.23 28.40 25.14
N ASN A 713 -3.40 27.55 24.12
CA ASN A 713 -2.43 27.29 23.05
C ASN A 713 -2.99 27.51 21.64
N VAL A 714 -3.84 28.49 21.43
CA VAL A 714 -4.41 28.77 20.10
C VAL A 714 -3.37 29.41 19.20
N ILE A 715 -3.06 28.74 18.10
CA ILE A 715 -2.10 29.19 17.08
C ILE A 715 -2.74 29.22 15.69
N ALA A 716 -2.20 30.07 14.81
CA ALA A 716 -2.60 30.10 13.40
C ALA A 716 -1.38 29.96 12.49
N TYR A 717 -1.48 29.15 11.46
CA TYR A 717 -0.42 28.93 10.48
C TYR A 717 -0.96 28.62 9.07
N PRO A 718 -0.17 28.91 8.00
CA PRO A 718 1.09 29.64 8.04
C PRO A 718 0.90 31.07 8.52
N ASN A 719 1.88 31.60 9.22
CA ASN A 719 1.85 32.99 9.69
C ASN A 719 3.29 33.57 9.65
N PRO A 720 3.64 34.41 8.69
CA PRO A 720 2.75 35.07 7.72
C PRO A 720 2.23 34.16 6.60
N VAL A 721 1.04 34.48 6.08
CA VAL A 721 0.50 33.93 4.84
C VAL A 721 1.13 34.68 3.68
N ARG A 722 1.89 33.98 2.85
CA ARG A 722 2.62 34.54 1.71
C ARG A 722 1.75 34.65 0.45
N PRO A 723 2.14 35.47 -0.55
CA PRO A 723 1.36 35.66 -1.78
C PRO A 723 1.11 34.38 -2.60
N ASP A 724 2.08 33.48 -2.59
CA ASP A 724 2.08 32.19 -3.32
C ASP A 724 1.30 31.07 -2.59
N PHE A 725 0.86 31.34 -1.37
CA PHE A 725 0.11 30.38 -0.58
C PHE A 725 -1.37 30.35 -0.95
N SER A 726 -1.86 29.20 -1.42
CA SER A 726 -3.26 28.95 -1.80
C SER A 726 -3.96 27.87 -0.95
N GLY A 727 -3.29 27.31 0.07
CA GLY A 727 -3.84 26.27 0.95
C GLY A 727 -4.67 26.86 2.11
N TRP A 728 -5.04 25.96 3.02
CA TRP A 728 -5.80 26.32 4.24
C TRP A 728 -4.92 27.04 5.27
N ILE A 729 -5.38 28.18 5.72
CA ILE A 729 -4.87 28.83 6.93
C ILE A 729 -5.53 28.15 8.11
N THR A 730 -4.73 27.46 8.92
CA THR A 730 -5.21 26.61 10.00
C THR A 730 -5.14 27.35 11.34
N ILE A 731 -6.22 27.31 12.11
CA ILE A 731 -6.31 27.75 13.51
C ILE A 731 -6.43 26.48 14.35
N LYS A 732 -5.47 26.19 15.21
CA LYS A 732 -5.38 24.99 16.04
C LYS A 732 -5.32 25.33 17.54
N GLY A 733 -5.64 24.32 18.38
CA GLY A 733 -5.70 24.48 19.84
C GLY A 733 -7.04 25.02 20.30
N LEU A 734 -8.10 24.73 19.53
CA LEU A 734 -9.47 25.13 19.86
C LEU A 734 -10.16 24.04 20.69
N MET A 735 -11.16 24.43 21.44
CA MET A 735 -12.14 23.53 22.02
C MET A 735 -13.10 23.05 20.93
N ASP A 736 -13.75 21.93 21.14
CA ASP A 736 -14.71 21.41 20.17
C ASP A 736 -15.86 22.38 19.91
N SER A 737 -16.34 22.42 18.67
CA SER A 737 -17.50 23.25 18.24
C SER A 737 -17.37 24.75 18.57
N SER A 738 -16.13 25.27 18.72
CA SER A 738 -15.86 26.68 18.97
C SER A 738 -16.34 27.57 17.83
N LEU A 739 -17.00 28.67 18.16
CA LEU A 739 -17.30 29.71 17.20
C LEU A 739 -16.04 30.53 16.91
N VAL A 740 -15.57 30.51 15.68
CA VAL A 740 -14.37 31.22 15.23
C VAL A 740 -14.77 32.38 14.34
N LYS A 741 -14.38 33.61 14.73
CA LYS A 741 -14.57 34.85 13.97
C LYS A 741 -13.24 35.46 13.59
N ILE A 742 -13.09 35.81 12.32
CA ILE A 742 -11.90 36.50 11.79
C ILE A 742 -12.32 37.90 11.40
N THR A 743 -11.60 38.91 11.94
CA THR A 743 -11.87 40.33 11.68
C THR A 743 -10.64 41.03 11.09
N ASP A 744 -10.84 42.14 10.40
CA ASP A 744 -9.79 43.04 10.02
C ASP A 744 -9.28 43.85 11.22
N ALA A 745 -8.28 44.71 11.02
CA ALA A 745 -7.71 45.56 12.06
C ALA A 745 -8.69 46.63 12.61
N ALA A 746 -9.79 46.90 11.89
CA ALA A 746 -10.84 47.81 12.33
C ALA A 746 -11.96 47.10 13.10
N GLY A 747 -11.90 45.77 13.21
CA GLY A 747 -12.91 44.96 13.88
C GLY A 747 -14.08 44.51 12.97
N ASN A 748 -14.00 44.77 11.67
CA ASN A 748 -15.04 44.29 10.74
C ASN A 748 -14.93 42.80 10.55
N LEU A 749 -16.06 42.07 10.58
CA LEU A 749 -16.10 40.62 10.34
C LEU A 749 -15.69 40.32 8.91
N VAL A 750 -14.69 39.45 8.72
CA VAL A 750 -14.16 38.99 7.44
C VAL A 750 -14.64 37.59 7.13
N TYR A 751 -14.58 36.71 8.15
CA TYR A 751 -14.98 35.30 8.00
C TYR A 751 -15.46 34.76 9.35
N GLN A 752 -16.36 33.79 9.30
CA GLN A 752 -16.86 33.07 10.46
C GLN A 752 -17.05 31.60 10.16
N THR A 753 -16.63 30.73 11.08
CA THR A 753 -16.81 29.27 11.00
C THR A 753 -16.93 28.66 12.39
N LYS A 754 -17.12 27.35 12.46
CA LYS A 754 -16.98 26.57 13.70
C LYS A 754 -15.75 25.69 13.61
N SER A 755 -15.19 25.33 14.76
CA SER A 755 -14.10 24.35 14.81
C SER A 755 -14.62 22.94 14.58
N GLU A 756 -13.83 22.17 13.87
CA GLU A 756 -13.95 20.71 13.71
C GLU A 756 -13.02 20.05 14.73
N GLY A 757 -13.59 19.63 15.87
CA GLY A 757 -12.81 19.32 17.04
C GLY A 757 -11.93 20.50 17.47
N GLY A 758 -10.62 20.27 17.54
CA GLY A 758 -9.62 21.28 18.01
C GLY A 758 -9.10 22.25 16.96
N MET A 759 -9.70 22.30 15.74
CA MET A 759 -9.19 23.17 14.68
C MET A 759 -10.27 23.79 13.81
N ALA A 760 -9.94 24.93 13.20
CA ALA A 760 -10.73 25.55 12.14
C ALA A 760 -9.81 25.91 10.97
N VAL A 761 -10.36 25.99 9.78
CA VAL A 761 -9.63 26.36 8.57
C VAL A 761 -10.24 27.59 7.92
N TRP A 762 -9.40 28.39 7.27
CA TRP A 762 -9.78 29.58 6.52
C TRP A 762 -9.00 29.63 5.20
N ASP A 763 -9.69 29.85 4.12
CA ASP A 763 -9.10 29.93 2.77
C ASP A 763 -8.44 31.29 2.47
N GLY A 764 -8.49 32.24 3.42
CA GLY A 764 -8.00 33.60 3.25
C GLY A 764 -8.92 34.48 2.41
N CYS A 765 -10.18 34.09 2.24
CA CYS A 765 -11.19 34.89 1.56
C CYS A 765 -12.19 35.53 2.56
N ASN A 766 -12.84 36.59 2.12
CA ASN A 766 -13.95 37.23 2.88
C ASN A 766 -15.26 36.45 2.61
N THR A 767 -16.35 36.89 3.25
CA THR A 767 -17.68 36.28 3.09
C THR A 767 -18.23 36.36 1.65
N SER A 768 -17.63 37.16 0.79
CA SER A 768 -17.98 37.25 -0.65
C SER A 768 -17.10 36.37 -1.52
N GLY A 769 -16.18 35.54 -0.96
CA GLY A 769 -15.26 34.70 -1.70
C GLY A 769 -14.05 35.43 -2.27
N GLU A 770 -13.80 36.69 -1.92
CA GLU A 770 -12.68 37.45 -2.43
C GLU A 770 -11.47 37.31 -1.50
N ARG A 771 -10.27 37.07 -2.07
CA ARG A 771 -9.01 37.02 -1.34
C ARG A 771 -8.77 38.32 -0.58
N VAL A 772 -8.53 38.23 0.73
CA VAL A 772 -8.28 39.42 1.58
C VAL A 772 -7.00 40.16 1.24
N ARG A 773 -6.90 41.42 1.59
CA ARG A 773 -5.73 42.28 1.33
C ARG A 773 -4.61 42.04 2.35
N THR A 774 -3.40 42.52 2.03
CA THR A 774 -2.30 42.60 3.01
C THR A 774 -2.74 43.32 4.26
N GLY A 775 -2.54 42.65 5.40
CA GLY A 775 -2.95 43.18 6.68
C GLY A 775 -2.85 42.19 7.83
N VAL A 776 -3.13 42.66 9.03
CA VAL A 776 -3.26 41.82 10.22
C VAL A 776 -4.74 41.52 10.42
N TYR A 777 -5.05 40.23 10.56
CA TYR A 777 -6.39 39.74 10.85
C TYR A 777 -6.41 39.12 12.25
N TYR A 778 -7.44 39.45 13.03
CA TYR A 778 -7.60 38.92 14.38
C TYR A 778 -8.57 37.74 14.35
N VAL A 779 -8.19 36.68 15.00
CA VAL A 779 -9.00 35.48 15.18
C VAL A 779 -9.53 35.44 16.59
N PHE A 780 -10.83 35.41 16.75
CA PHE A 780 -11.53 35.26 18.02
C PHE A 780 -12.18 33.87 18.05
N ALA A 781 -11.97 33.14 19.14
CA ALA A 781 -12.59 31.85 19.36
C ALA A 781 -13.27 31.81 20.73
N SER A 782 -14.49 31.27 20.81
CA SER A 782 -15.27 31.09 22.03
C SER A 782 -16.25 29.91 21.87
N GLN A 783 -16.72 29.35 22.99
CA GLN A 783 -17.72 28.27 22.99
C GLN A 783 -19.09 28.74 22.50
N SER A 784 -19.46 29.99 22.76
CA SER A 784 -20.69 30.58 22.26
C SER A 784 -20.53 32.09 22.00
N ALA A 785 -21.46 32.66 21.25
CA ALA A 785 -21.47 34.08 20.96
C ALA A 785 -21.76 34.93 22.24
N GLU A 786 -22.32 34.34 23.27
CA GLU A 786 -22.76 34.99 24.53
C GLU A 786 -21.85 34.63 25.73
N ASP A 787 -20.74 33.90 25.44
CA ASP A 787 -19.84 33.43 26.51
C ASP A 787 -19.14 34.60 27.20
N GLN A 788 -19.62 34.94 28.38
CA GLN A 788 -19.06 35.98 29.29
C GLN A 788 -18.09 35.39 30.31
N SER A 789 -17.80 34.10 30.26
CA SER A 789 -16.95 33.39 31.24
C SER A 789 -15.48 33.80 31.17
N GLY A 790 -15.08 34.56 30.15
CA GLY A 790 -13.69 34.90 29.89
C GLY A 790 -12.90 33.75 29.22
N ASN A 791 -13.56 32.65 28.91
CA ASN A 791 -12.94 31.51 28.24
C ASN A 791 -12.98 31.73 26.74
N SER A 792 -12.10 32.61 26.25
CA SER A 792 -11.98 32.96 24.83
C SER A 792 -10.51 33.18 24.47
N ALA A 793 -10.19 32.93 23.20
CA ALA A 793 -8.84 33.17 22.67
C ALA A 793 -8.85 34.28 21.62
N VAL A 794 -7.75 35.00 21.56
CA VAL A 794 -7.44 35.93 20.47
C VAL A 794 -6.04 35.59 19.92
N THR A 795 -5.97 35.24 18.63
CA THR A 795 -4.69 35.16 17.92
C THR A 795 -4.73 36.05 16.68
N LYS A 796 -3.64 36.15 15.95
CA LYS A 796 -3.54 37.03 14.78
C LYS A 796 -2.84 36.34 13.62
N ILE A 797 -3.27 36.68 12.41
CA ILE A 797 -2.73 36.20 11.14
C ILE A 797 -2.22 37.42 10.36
N LEU A 798 -0.97 37.40 9.93
CA LEU A 798 -0.41 38.34 8.98
C LEU A 798 -0.56 37.82 7.58
N VAL A 799 -1.32 38.53 6.74
CA VAL A 799 -1.43 38.20 5.31
C VAL A 799 -0.58 39.21 4.54
N VAL A 800 0.27 38.66 3.64
CA VAL A 800 1.13 39.45 2.74
C VAL A 800 0.70 39.15 1.32
N LYS A 801 0.58 40.17 0.48
CA LYS A 801 0.22 40.07 -0.92
C LYS A 801 1.41 40.41 -1.81
#